data_11647606c9b08218a13cc8c51e036d9e
#
_entry.id   11647606c9b08218a13cc8c51e036d9e
#
_cell.length_a   1.000
_cell.length_b   1.000
_cell.length_c   1.000
_cell.angle_alpha   90.00
_cell.angle_beta   90.00
_cell.angle_gamma   90.00
#
_symmetry.space_group_name_H-M   'P 1'
#
loop_
_entity.id
_entity.type
_entity.pdbx_description
1 polymer ?
#
loop_
_entity_poly.entity_id
_entity_poly.type
_entity_poly.pdbx_seq_one_letter_code
_entity_poly.pdbx_strand_id
1 'polypeptide(L)'
;MRRTLLCSFALTLSACALRLGAQPLSPQDISEIRLARDVRLSPDARRVAFVVSEPAESGRAARRSGIWTVAADGSGGPRLRISGGDDNSPRWSPEGKTLAFLSVRGDALAGAGDSTRQIYRVAEKEDRAGAPEQVTFADGGVDDFAWSPDGRFIAFLAPEPATDEDPVAVGRTLRYTRLGIVNVAEGTTSLITGREFDVAELAWSPNGEEIALVVAPTPRPEDEFPLALVVVSRRTGRIARRLSENVAFSGGLRWAPDGQFITFLECPPTREFGSWLAMVPAAGGPVRPILKEHLFTTLRAEWAADSKSLLLLTIEGTSQTLVNFDVRSGRMRRVADVVISQWEFSFTTNGATSAYLSQSARSPSDVWLVTAGASPRRLTDLNPQTRRWRLGKVQSVTWKNSIDGMTRRGVLVTPPDFQAGRPYPTIVQGHPGDTSWWTGWLATAWAWGQLLASRGYVVFLPNYRGVNGEGWKMHATIGDWGGMAFQDLMDGIDALVAQRIADPDRLGIGGWSNGGFMTEWAITHTTRFKAAVAQSGHADFFSLYGTSHNRASLQISFGDPYSNRAIYDAHSPMTFIRNCRTPTLILHGANDSGVPVGQGHEFFTGLKAIGVEAEMVVYPREGHTIRERAHQEDLQNRVLAWFDRHLK
;
A
#
# COMPACT_ATOMS: atom_id res chain seq x y z
N MET A 1 29.28 70.07 -46.54
CA MET A 1 28.41 68.96 -46.97
C MET A 1 29.12 67.66 -46.70
N ARG A 2 28.84 66.98 -45.58
CA ARG A 2 29.27 65.60 -45.28
C ARG A 2 28.06 64.87 -44.72
N ARG A 3 27.56 63.90 -45.48
CA ARG A 3 26.48 63.02 -45.08
C ARG A 3 27.07 61.80 -44.30
N THR A 4 26.65 61.67 -43.08
CA THR A 4 26.98 60.52 -42.23
C THR A 4 25.94 59.38 -42.45
N LEU A 5 26.37 58.24 -42.93
CA LEU A 5 25.54 57.01 -42.97
C LEU A 5 25.57 56.32 -41.58
N LEU A 6 24.40 56.21 -40.99
CA LEU A 6 24.17 55.26 -39.83
C LEU A 6 23.79 53.90 -40.35
N CYS A 7 24.66 52.89 -40.15
CA CYS A 7 24.34 51.51 -40.32
C CYS A 7 23.71 50.98 -39.02
N SER A 8 22.42 50.68 -39.08
CA SER A 8 21.74 49.93 -37.99
C SER A 8 22.01 48.44 -38.14
N PHE A 9 22.76 47.86 -37.22
CA PHE A 9 22.90 46.41 -37.06
C PHE A 9 21.69 45.90 -36.26
N ALA A 10 20.76 45.20 -36.89
CA ALA A 10 19.72 44.44 -36.23
C ALA A 10 20.29 43.07 -35.82
N LEU A 11 20.55 42.90 -34.52
CA LEU A 11 20.84 41.58 -33.95
C LEU A 11 19.52 40.79 -33.86
N THR A 12 19.32 39.85 -34.77
CA THR A 12 18.30 38.78 -34.62
C THR A 12 18.80 37.76 -33.65
N LEU A 13 18.35 37.82 -32.39
CA LEU A 13 18.47 36.71 -31.42
C LEU A 13 17.54 35.59 -31.90
N SER A 14 18.13 34.59 -32.57
CA SER A 14 17.47 33.33 -32.84
C SER A 14 17.40 32.57 -31.54
N ALA A 15 16.24 32.59 -30.85
CA ALA A 15 15.96 31.76 -29.70
C ALA A 15 15.90 30.28 -30.19
N CYS A 16 17.04 29.62 -30.14
CA CYS A 16 17.11 28.17 -30.29
C CYS A 16 16.43 27.55 -29.07
N ALA A 17 15.10 27.38 -29.12
CA ALA A 17 14.39 26.54 -28.17
C ALA A 17 14.91 25.12 -28.35
N LEU A 18 15.89 24.74 -27.54
CA LEU A 18 16.26 23.33 -27.34
C LEU A 18 14.96 22.61 -26.96
N ARG A 19 14.37 21.89 -27.90
CA ARG A 19 13.42 20.84 -27.61
C ARG A 19 14.21 19.82 -26.78
N LEU A 20 14.14 19.95 -25.46
CA LEU A 20 14.56 18.89 -24.55
C LEU A 20 13.74 17.66 -24.94
N GLY A 21 14.36 16.74 -25.69
CA GLY A 21 13.75 15.47 -26.03
C GLY A 21 13.34 14.76 -24.75
N ALA A 22 12.17 14.12 -24.74
CA ALA A 22 11.71 13.38 -23.59
C ALA A 22 12.78 12.36 -23.17
N GLN A 23 13.18 12.37 -21.89
CA GLN A 23 14.27 11.56 -21.34
C GLN A 23 13.76 10.20 -20.85
N PRO A 24 14.55 9.13 -20.93
CA PRO A 24 14.25 7.89 -20.24
C PRO A 24 14.18 8.15 -18.73
N LEU A 25 13.26 7.48 -18.06
CA LEU A 25 13.10 7.55 -16.60
C LEU A 25 14.36 6.98 -15.91
N SER A 26 14.86 7.70 -14.90
CA SER A 26 16.00 7.27 -14.09
C SER A 26 15.58 6.93 -12.64
N PRO A 27 16.39 6.16 -11.88
CA PRO A 27 16.17 5.96 -10.46
C PRO A 27 16.10 7.26 -9.65
N GLN A 28 16.90 8.26 -9.99
CA GLN A 28 16.88 9.58 -9.38
C GLN A 28 15.55 10.28 -9.62
N ASP A 29 15.02 10.24 -10.85
CA ASP A 29 13.70 10.80 -11.18
C ASP A 29 12.59 10.20 -10.31
N ILE A 30 12.66 8.88 -10.04
CA ILE A 30 11.70 8.17 -9.20
C ILE A 30 11.83 8.59 -7.73
N SER A 31 13.04 8.75 -7.23
CA SER A 31 13.29 9.16 -5.86
C SER A 31 12.84 10.60 -5.56
N GLU A 32 12.74 11.45 -6.59
CA GLU A 32 12.28 12.84 -6.51
C GLU A 32 10.77 13.03 -6.61
N ILE A 33 10.01 11.96 -6.79
CA ILE A 33 8.54 12.03 -6.83
C ILE A 33 7.98 12.39 -5.45
N ARG A 34 7.11 13.39 -5.41
CA ARG A 34 6.26 13.70 -4.25
C ARG A 34 5.10 12.71 -4.19
N LEU A 35 4.87 12.15 -3.01
CA LEU A 35 3.80 11.18 -2.81
C LEU A 35 2.68 11.81 -1.97
N ALA A 36 1.47 11.90 -2.57
CA ALA A 36 0.28 12.31 -1.83
C ALA A 36 -0.32 11.12 -1.07
N ARG A 37 -0.74 11.36 0.18
CA ARG A 37 -1.37 10.36 1.05
C ARG A 37 -2.48 11.00 1.88
N ASP A 38 -3.32 10.17 2.50
CA ASP A 38 -4.21 10.54 3.61
C ASP A 38 -5.13 11.75 3.35
N VAL A 39 -5.87 11.71 2.25
CA VAL A 39 -6.78 12.80 1.89
C VAL A 39 -7.97 12.89 2.85
N ARG A 40 -8.33 14.12 3.28
CA ARG A 40 -9.46 14.39 4.17
C ARG A 40 -10.22 15.64 3.73
N LEU A 41 -11.47 15.43 3.34
CA LEU A 41 -12.42 16.51 3.06
C LEU A 41 -12.85 17.15 4.38
N SER A 42 -12.88 18.49 4.46
CA SER A 42 -13.46 19.18 5.63
C SER A 42 -14.98 18.94 5.73
N PRO A 43 -15.59 18.99 6.92
CA PRO A 43 -17.02 18.75 7.09
C PRO A 43 -17.92 19.67 6.25
N ASP A 44 -17.49 20.90 6.02
CA ASP A 44 -18.17 21.88 5.17
C ASP A 44 -17.89 21.71 3.65
N ALA A 45 -17.10 20.70 3.29
CA ALA A 45 -16.65 20.41 1.93
C ALA A 45 -15.92 21.56 1.20
N ARG A 46 -15.38 22.54 1.93
CA ARG A 46 -14.68 23.68 1.32
C ARG A 46 -13.19 23.47 1.16
N ARG A 47 -12.59 22.57 1.92
CA ARG A 47 -11.14 22.30 1.94
C ARG A 47 -10.84 20.83 1.94
N VAL A 48 -9.70 20.48 1.38
CA VAL A 48 -9.14 19.14 1.44
C VAL A 48 -7.77 19.20 2.11
N ALA A 49 -7.58 18.50 3.23
CA ALA A 49 -6.28 18.26 3.83
C ALA A 49 -5.70 16.96 3.28
N PHE A 50 -4.40 16.91 3.09
CA PHE A 50 -3.69 15.71 2.62
C PHE A 50 -2.22 15.76 3.04
N VAL A 51 -1.59 14.62 3.09
CA VAL A 51 -0.18 14.47 3.40
C VAL A 51 0.63 14.47 2.10
N VAL A 52 1.75 15.19 2.07
CA VAL A 52 2.76 15.05 1.02
C VAL A 52 4.05 14.56 1.64
N SER A 53 4.53 13.41 1.16
CA SER A 53 5.89 12.94 1.45
C SER A 53 6.84 13.54 0.42
N GLU A 54 7.67 14.45 0.90
CA GLU A 54 8.73 15.10 0.11
C GLU A 54 9.93 14.16 -0.06
N PRO A 55 10.66 14.24 -1.18
CA PRO A 55 11.94 13.58 -1.32
C PRO A 55 12.90 13.94 -0.18
N ALA A 56 13.70 12.98 0.27
CA ALA A 56 14.72 13.26 1.27
C ALA A 56 15.82 14.17 0.70
N GLU A 57 16.26 15.16 1.50
CA GLU A 57 17.31 16.08 1.11
C GLU A 57 18.71 15.44 1.01
N SER A 58 18.94 14.40 1.84
CA SER A 58 20.20 13.65 1.85
C SER A 58 19.99 12.17 1.56
N GLY A 59 21.03 11.50 1.05
CA GLY A 59 20.97 10.09 0.64
C GLY A 59 20.61 9.10 1.74
N ARG A 60 20.87 9.42 3.02
CA ARG A 60 20.56 8.56 4.18
C ARG A 60 19.25 8.89 4.86
N ALA A 61 18.62 10.00 4.54
CA ALA A 61 17.37 10.37 5.16
C ALA A 61 16.19 9.62 4.54
N ALA A 62 15.22 9.25 5.36
CA ALA A 62 13.91 8.86 4.90
C ALA A 62 13.13 10.10 4.42
N ARG A 63 12.06 9.88 3.68
CA ARG A 63 11.15 10.96 3.26
C ARG A 63 10.55 11.66 4.48
N ARG A 64 10.43 12.98 4.41
CA ARG A 64 9.68 13.76 5.39
C ARG A 64 8.28 14.00 4.90
N SER A 65 7.33 13.97 5.81
CA SER A 65 5.93 14.23 5.51
C SER A 65 5.50 15.56 6.09
N GLY A 66 4.67 16.28 5.34
CA GLY A 66 3.99 17.49 5.79
C GLY A 66 2.52 17.47 5.40
N ILE A 67 1.70 18.24 6.12
CA ILE A 67 0.27 18.33 5.83
C ILE A 67 0.00 19.57 5.00
N TRP A 68 -0.66 19.35 3.88
CA TRP A 68 -1.06 20.36 2.91
C TRP A 68 -2.58 20.52 2.90
N THR A 69 -3.05 21.68 2.49
CA THR A 69 -4.47 21.90 2.20
C THR A 69 -4.65 22.53 0.83
N VAL A 70 -5.79 22.25 0.22
CA VAL A 70 -6.23 22.88 -1.03
C VAL A 70 -7.71 23.21 -0.92
N ALA A 71 -8.12 24.35 -1.50
CA ALA A 71 -9.53 24.72 -1.59
C ALA A 71 -10.28 23.71 -2.48
N ALA A 72 -11.48 23.31 -2.06
CA ALA A 72 -12.28 22.34 -2.81
C ALA A 72 -12.78 22.90 -4.15
N ASP A 73 -12.80 24.21 -4.35
CA ASP A 73 -13.05 24.85 -5.64
C ASP A 73 -11.80 24.91 -6.56
N GLY A 74 -10.64 24.49 -6.05
CA GLY A 74 -9.36 24.51 -6.76
C GLY A 74 -8.66 25.85 -6.77
N SER A 75 -9.21 26.86 -6.13
CA SER A 75 -8.60 28.21 -6.08
C SER A 75 -7.32 28.22 -5.23
N GLY A 76 -6.38 29.10 -5.57
CA GLY A 76 -5.18 29.37 -4.78
C GLY A 76 -4.12 28.25 -4.72
N GLY A 77 -4.37 27.10 -5.31
CA GLY A 77 -3.47 25.95 -5.31
C GLY A 77 -3.23 25.31 -3.93
N PRO A 78 -2.43 24.22 -3.87
CA PRO A 78 -2.10 23.55 -2.61
C PRO A 78 -1.14 24.39 -1.76
N ARG A 79 -1.38 24.43 -0.44
CA ARG A 79 -0.55 25.18 0.53
C ARG A 79 -0.06 24.26 1.63
N LEU A 80 1.24 24.30 1.95
CA LEU A 80 1.81 23.64 3.11
C LEU A 80 1.27 24.30 4.38
N ARG A 81 0.68 23.52 5.26
CA ARG A 81 0.09 23.98 6.52
C ARG A 81 0.93 23.59 7.72
N ILE A 82 1.42 22.37 7.75
CA ILE A 82 2.13 21.81 8.88
C ILE A 82 3.39 21.11 8.37
N SER A 83 4.51 21.44 9.00
CA SER A 83 5.82 20.85 8.71
C SER A 83 6.68 20.86 9.98
N GLY A 84 7.87 20.28 9.90
CA GLY A 84 8.85 20.25 10.99
C GLY A 84 8.82 18.97 11.82
N GLY A 85 8.04 17.98 11.38
CA GLY A 85 8.01 16.64 11.93
C GLY A 85 7.83 15.59 10.82
N ASP A 86 7.55 14.34 11.19
CA ASP A 86 6.93 13.35 10.31
C ASP A 86 5.41 13.45 10.51
N ASP A 87 4.81 14.44 9.81
CA ASP A 87 3.41 14.82 10.00
C ASP A 87 2.51 13.96 9.10
N ASN A 88 1.52 13.27 9.69
CA ASN A 88 0.64 12.37 8.95
C ASN A 88 -0.74 12.23 9.61
N SER A 89 -1.63 11.45 9.01
CA SER A 89 -2.97 11.12 9.53
C SER A 89 -3.82 12.35 9.91
N PRO A 90 -3.98 13.37 9.05
CA PRO A 90 -4.81 14.53 9.36
C PRO A 90 -6.26 14.13 9.58
N ARG A 91 -6.93 14.73 10.58
CA ARG A 91 -8.35 14.53 10.91
C ARG A 91 -8.98 15.87 11.29
N TRP A 92 -9.96 16.30 10.53
CA TRP A 92 -10.74 17.48 10.86
C TRP A 92 -11.60 17.23 12.11
N SER A 93 -11.67 18.20 13.01
CA SER A 93 -12.72 18.20 14.03
C SER A 93 -14.11 18.29 13.38
N PRO A 94 -15.17 17.80 14.02
CA PRO A 94 -16.53 17.79 13.42
C PRO A 94 -17.03 19.16 12.97
N GLU A 95 -16.64 20.23 13.65
CA GLU A 95 -16.96 21.61 13.26
C GLU A 95 -16.04 22.20 12.18
N GLY A 96 -14.99 21.46 11.77
CA GLY A 96 -14.06 21.87 10.72
C GLY A 96 -13.10 23.01 11.09
N LYS A 97 -12.99 23.37 12.37
CA LYS A 97 -12.18 24.50 12.87
C LYS A 97 -10.78 24.10 13.35
N THR A 98 -10.59 22.83 13.62
CA THR A 98 -9.34 22.26 14.13
C THR A 98 -8.92 21.08 13.27
N LEU A 99 -7.63 21.01 12.97
CA LEU A 99 -7.02 19.84 12.34
C LEU A 99 -6.14 19.14 13.37
N ALA A 100 -6.46 17.89 13.71
CA ALA A 100 -5.60 17.01 14.50
C ALA A 100 -4.78 16.12 13.56
N PHE A 101 -3.60 15.69 14.00
CA PHE A 101 -2.69 14.87 13.18
C PHE A 101 -1.68 14.13 14.06
N LEU A 102 -1.07 13.09 13.52
CA LEU A 102 0.04 12.38 14.14
C LEU A 102 1.38 13.00 13.72
N SER A 103 2.29 13.14 14.66
CA SER A 103 3.63 13.67 14.40
C SER A 103 4.66 13.18 15.39
N VAL A 104 5.92 13.11 14.90
CA VAL A 104 7.13 13.03 15.73
C VAL A 104 7.82 14.38 15.65
N ARG A 105 8.05 15.05 16.79
CA ARG A 105 8.61 16.41 16.86
C ARG A 105 9.67 16.56 17.94
N GLY A 106 10.45 17.65 17.84
CA GLY A 106 11.48 17.99 18.85
C GLY A 106 12.72 17.12 18.77
N ASP A 107 13.39 16.93 19.90
CA ASP A 107 14.63 16.14 20.02
C ASP A 107 14.43 14.67 19.63
N ALA A 108 13.19 14.20 19.64
CA ALA A 108 12.80 12.89 19.15
C ALA A 108 13.12 12.66 17.66
N LEU A 109 13.26 13.70 16.84
CA LEU A 109 13.70 13.61 15.44
C LEU A 109 15.22 13.37 15.30
N ALA A 110 16.00 13.71 16.33
CA ALA A 110 17.47 13.68 16.28
C ALA A 110 18.08 12.42 16.88
N GLY A 111 17.31 11.61 17.61
CA GLY A 111 17.80 10.44 18.36
C GLY A 111 17.53 9.11 17.67
N ALA A 112 18.48 8.17 17.79
CA ALA A 112 18.30 6.77 17.43
C ALA A 112 17.42 5.98 18.42
N GLY A 113 16.70 6.67 19.31
CA GLY A 113 15.78 6.09 20.27
C GLY A 113 14.33 6.19 19.81
N ASP A 114 13.45 5.39 20.39
CA ASP A 114 12.00 5.29 20.15
C ASP A 114 11.30 6.65 20.20
N SER A 115 11.41 7.42 19.14
CA SER A 115 10.69 8.68 18.98
C SER A 115 9.22 8.38 18.74
N THR A 116 8.44 8.43 19.79
CA THR A 116 7.03 8.02 19.75
C THR A 116 6.17 9.09 19.11
N ARG A 117 5.38 8.68 18.14
CA ARG A 117 4.40 9.53 17.45
C ARG A 117 3.30 9.92 18.42
N GLN A 118 2.92 11.21 18.43
CA GLN A 118 1.86 11.74 19.30
C GLN A 118 0.79 12.45 18.48
N ILE A 119 -0.38 12.69 19.08
CA ILE A 119 -1.42 13.54 18.49
C ILE A 119 -1.06 15.00 18.75
N TYR A 120 -1.07 15.78 17.71
CA TYR A 120 -1.00 17.24 17.72
C TYR A 120 -2.28 17.82 17.15
N ARG A 121 -2.61 19.06 17.52
CA ARG A 121 -3.72 19.81 16.93
C ARG A 121 -3.28 21.21 16.51
N VAL A 122 -3.98 21.77 15.55
CA VAL A 122 -3.81 23.14 15.10
C VAL A 122 -5.16 23.77 14.79
N ALA A 123 -5.38 25.00 15.28
CA ALA A 123 -6.55 25.75 14.89
C ALA A 123 -6.42 26.25 13.45
N GLU A 124 -7.42 26.04 12.64
CA GLU A 124 -7.49 26.51 11.26
C GLU A 124 -7.94 27.98 11.23
N LYS A 125 -7.03 28.85 10.81
CA LYS A 125 -7.30 30.27 10.48
C LYS A 125 -7.10 30.43 8.98
N GLU A 126 -7.85 31.34 8.34
CA GLU A 126 -7.92 31.47 6.88
C GLU A 126 -6.54 31.59 6.20
N ASP A 127 -5.59 32.29 6.79
CA ASP A 127 -4.29 32.59 6.15
C ASP A 127 -3.06 31.92 6.77
N ARG A 128 -3.15 31.40 8.00
CA ARG A 128 -2.04 30.73 8.69
C ARG A 128 -2.53 29.60 9.59
N ALA A 129 -1.84 28.47 9.55
CA ALA A 129 -1.96 27.49 10.63
C ALA A 129 -1.37 28.10 11.92
N GLY A 130 -2.01 27.87 13.05
CA GLY A 130 -1.42 28.14 14.36
C GLY A 130 -0.18 27.29 14.60
N ALA A 131 0.54 27.52 15.70
CA ALA A 131 1.56 26.57 16.14
C ALA A 131 0.90 25.24 16.55
N PRO A 132 1.44 24.09 16.13
CA PRO A 132 0.94 22.80 16.58
C PRO A 132 1.05 22.64 18.09
N GLU A 133 -0.02 22.21 18.73
CA GLU A 133 -0.11 21.92 20.15
C GLU A 133 -0.17 20.40 20.34
N GLN A 134 0.69 19.85 21.21
CA GLN A 134 0.67 18.43 21.54
C GLN A 134 -0.52 18.10 22.42
N VAL A 135 -1.22 17.01 22.09
CA VAL A 135 -2.45 16.60 22.77
C VAL A 135 -2.26 15.35 23.62
N THR A 136 -1.36 14.45 23.19
CA THR A 136 -1.06 13.19 23.90
C THR A 136 0.39 13.09 24.31
N PHE A 137 0.64 12.32 25.39
CA PHE A 137 1.97 12.01 25.95
C PHE A 137 2.03 10.52 26.28
N ALA A 138 1.65 9.67 25.32
CA ALA A 138 1.68 8.22 25.49
C ALA A 138 3.11 7.70 25.35
N ASP A 139 3.61 6.95 26.34
CA ASP A 139 4.99 6.43 26.35
C ASP A 139 5.31 5.54 25.14
N GLY A 140 4.37 4.71 24.71
CA GLY A 140 4.50 3.87 23.51
C GLY A 140 4.07 4.56 22.21
N GLY A 141 3.63 5.83 22.29
CA GLY A 141 3.13 6.59 21.16
C GLY A 141 1.65 6.37 20.84
N VAL A 142 1.24 6.81 19.66
CA VAL A 142 -0.12 6.69 19.12
C VAL A 142 -0.07 6.18 17.70
N ASP A 143 -0.81 5.10 17.42
CA ASP A 143 -0.88 4.48 16.09
C ASP A 143 -2.03 5.03 15.23
N ASP A 144 -3.21 5.24 15.83
CA ASP A 144 -4.39 5.82 15.16
C ASP A 144 -5.26 6.58 16.17
N PHE A 145 -6.14 7.45 15.65
CA PHE A 145 -7.06 8.21 16.48
C PHE A 145 -8.30 8.64 15.71
N ALA A 146 -9.37 8.99 16.43
CA ALA A 146 -10.60 9.56 15.87
C ALA A 146 -11.24 10.58 16.80
N TRP A 147 -11.76 11.67 16.23
CA TRP A 147 -12.62 12.61 16.96
C TRP A 147 -13.95 11.99 17.34
N SER A 148 -14.44 12.28 18.53
CA SER A 148 -15.85 12.03 18.87
C SER A 148 -16.77 12.89 17.99
N PRO A 149 -18.02 12.46 17.72
CA PRO A 149 -18.94 13.21 16.86
C PRO A 149 -19.25 14.63 17.35
N ASP A 150 -19.17 14.86 18.65
CA ASP A 150 -19.39 16.19 19.29
C ASP A 150 -18.11 17.05 19.37
N GLY A 151 -16.95 16.52 18.94
CA GLY A 151 -15.67 17.21 18.99
C GLY A 151 -15.05 17.38 20.39
N ARG A 152 -15.67 16.83 21.44
CA ARG A 152 -15.19 17.00 22.82
C ARG A 152 -14.08 16.03 23.21
N PHE A 153 -14.00 14.90 22.54
CA PHE A 153 -13.04 13.85 22.84
C PHE A 153 -12.30 13.41 21.59
N ILE A 154 -11.10 12.85 21.82
CA ILE A 154 -10.35 12.08 20.82
C ILE A 154 -10.11 10.69 21.42
N ALA A 155 -10.57 9.64 20.72
CA ALA A 155 -10.17 8.28 21.01
C ALA A 155 -8.89 7.95 20.26
N PHE A 156 -7.97 7.20 20.87
CA PHE A 156 -6.70 6.85 20.25
C PHE A 156 -6.21 5.45 20.63
N LEU A 157 -5.41 4.87 19.77
CA LEU A 157 -4.74 3.59 19.98
C LEU A 157 -3.31 3.85 20.44
N ALA A 158 -3.00 3.36 21.64
CA ALA A 158 -1.69 3.53 22.27
C ALA A 158 -1.03 2.16 22.48
N PRO A 159 -0.02 1.79 21.68
CA PRO A 159 0.81 0.64 21.99
C PRO A 159 1.56 0.86 23.30
N GLU A 160 1.77 -0.19 24.06
CA GLU A 160 2.64 -0.13 25.23
C GLU A 160 4.09 0.16 24.80
N PRO A 161 4.90 0.86 25.62
CA PRO A 161 6.27 1.19 25.27
C PRO A 161 7.11 -0.07 25.01
N ALA A 162 8.16 0.06 24.20
CA ALA A 162 9.18 -0.96 24.09
C ALA A 162 9.83 -1.20 25.45
N THR A 163 10.31 -2.42 25.68
CA THR A 163 11.07 -2.71 26.89
C THR A 163 12.51 -2.24 26.71
N ASP A 164 13.07 -1.60 27.74
CA ASP A 164 14.51 -1.25 27.81
C ASP A 164 15.38 -2.44 28.26
N GLU A 165 14.84 -3.67 28.21
CA GLU A 165 15.59 -4.86 28.60
C GLU A 165 16.78 -5.07 27.64
N ASP A 166 17.97 -5.16 28.22
CA ASP A 166 19.21 -5.55 27.56
C ASP A 166 19.92 -6.64 28.38
N PRO A 167 19.91 -7.89 27.95
CA PRO A 167 19.32 -8.46 26.73
C PRO A 167 17.79 -8.61 26.77
N VAL A 168 17.15 -8.59 25.58
CA VAL A 168 15.70 -8.79 25.42
C VAL A 168 15.33 -10.26 25.53
N ALA A 169 14.40 -10.60 26.43
CA ALA A 169 13.82 -11.93 26.53
C ALA A 169 12.65 -12.12 25.53
N VAL A 170 12.91 -12.78 24.40
CA VAL A 170 11.93 -12.98 23.33
C VAL A 170 10.69 -13.72 23.83
N GLY A 171 9.51 -13.19 23.54
CA GLY A 171 8.20 -13.79 23.87
C GLY A 171 7.80 -13.63 25.35
N ARG A 172 8.62 -13.01 26.19
CA ARG A 172 8.31 -12.78 27.60
C ARG A 172 7.34 -11.61 27.81
N THR A 173 7.53 -10.53 27.08
CA THR A 173 6.74 -9.31 27.22
C THR A 173 5.91 -9.09 25.97
N LEU A 174 4.57 -9.15 26.11
CA LEU A 174 3.63 -8.79 25.06
C LEU A 174 3.31 -7.30 25.18
N ARG A 175 3.37 -6.56 24.07
CA ARG A 175 3.03 -5.14 23.99
C ARG A 175 1.60 -4.99 23.46
N TYR A 176 0.66 -4.72 24.35
CA TYR A 176 -0.72 -4.51 23.97
C TYR A 176 -0.95 -3.09 23.46
N THR A 177 -1.73 -2.97 22.38
CA THR A 177 -2.30 -1.70 21.93
C THR A 177 -3.61 -1.47 22.68
N ARG A 178 -3.71 -0.35 23.38
CA ARG A 178 -4.81 -0.02 24.28
C ARG A 178 -5.61 1.17 23.76
N LEU A 179 -6.91 1.19 24.06
CA LEU A 179 -7.77 2.33 23.76
C LEU A 179 -7.60 3.42 24.82
N GLY A 180 -7.26 4.63 24.38
CA GLY A 180 -7.19 5.82 25.19
C GLY A 180 -8.22 6.87 24.77
N ILE A 181 -8.55 7.77 25.70
CA ILE A 181 -9.45 8.93 25.46
C ILE A 181 -8.76 10.20 25.95
N VAL A 182 -8.80 11.25 25.13
CA VAL A 182 -8.44 12.63 25.51
C VAL A 182 -9.72 13.44 25.64
N ASN A 183 -9.91 14.16 26.74
CA ASN A 183 -10.83 15.29 26.83
C ASN A 183 -10.13 16.53 26.25
N VAL A 184 -10.59 17.01 25.11
CA VAL A 184 -9.90 18.07 24.34
C VAL A 184 -9.89 19.42 25.05
N ALA A 185 -10.93 19.73 25.82
CA ALA A 185 -11.05 20.99 26.56
C ALA A 185 -10.19 21.00 27.84
N GLU A 186 -10.15 19.88 28.54
CA GLU A 186 -9.43 19.74 29.82
C GLU A 186 -7.98 19.33 29.64
N GLY A 187 -7.59 18.78 28.45
CA GLY A 187 -6.27 18.22 28.21
C GLY A 187 -6.00 16.93 29.00
N THR A 188 -7.05 16.33 29.60
CA THR A 188 -6.89 15.09 30.37
C THR A 188 -6.89 13.87 29.47
N THR A 189 -5.96 12.94 29.71
CA THR A 189 -5.79 11.70 28.94
C THR A 189 -5.92 10.50 29.86
N SER A 190 -6.64 9.46 29.43
CA SER A 190 -6.76 8.20 30.15
C SER A 190 -6.79 7.00 29.18
N LEU A 191 -6.09 5.92 29.53
CA LEU A 191 -6.28 4.62 28.90
C LEU A 191 -7.50 3.97 29.55
N ILE A 192 -8.49 3.57 28.76
CA ILE A 192 -9.77 3.04 29.25
C ILE A 192 -9.89 1.52 29.09
N THR A 193 -9.02 0.86 28.30
CA THR A 193 -8.91 -0.60 28.25
C THR A 193 -7.63 -1.06 28.93
N GLY A 194 -7.63 -2.29 29.45
CA GLY A 194 -6.46 -2.97 30.01
C GLY A 194 -5.77 -3.86 28.97
N ARG A 195 -5.32 -5.06 29.41
CA ARG A 195 -4.69 -6.10 28.58
C ARG A 195 -5.62 -7.29 28.35
N GLU A 196 -6.94 -7.05 28.37
CA GLU A 196 -7.95 -8.08 28.13
C GLU A 196 -7.99 -8.50 26.65
N PHE A 197 -7.52 -7.62 25.77
CA PHE A 197 -7.41 -7.80 24.33
C PHE A 197 -6.46 -6.75 23.74
N ASP A 198 -5.94 -7.02 22.56
CA ASP A 198 -5.15 -6.10 21.74
C ASP A 198 -6.07 -5.37 20.75
N VAL A 199 -5.94 -4.05 20.60
CA VAL A 199 -6.85 -3.24 19.78
C VAL A 199 -6.20 -2.91 18.44
N ALA A 200 -6.84 -3.32 17.35
CA ALA A 200 -6.36 -3.08 15.99
C ALA A 200 -7.04 -1.88 15.28
N GLU A 201 -8.32 -1.60 15.57
CA GLU A 201 -9.09 -0.55 14.89
C GLU A 201 -10.18 0.01 15.81
N LEU A 202 -10.57 1.28 15.60
CA LEU A 202 -11.61 1.93 16.38
C LEU A 202 -12.60 2.73 15.50
N ALA A 203 -13.87 2.81 15.94
CA ALA A 203 -14.88 3.69 15.34
C ALA A 203 -15.88 4.17 16.41
N TRP A 204 -16.11 5.49 16.48
CA TRP A 204 -17.09 6.08 17.36
C TRP A 204 -18.53 5.76 16.96
N SER A 205 -19.39 5.50 17.94
CA SER A 205 -20.83 5.57 17.75
C SER A 205 -21.26 7.02 17.48
N PRO A 206 -22.30 7.26 16.65
CA PRO A 206 -22.73 8.62 16.32
C PRO A 206 -23.17 9.47 17.51
N ASN A 207 -23.62 8.85 18.61
CA ASN A 207 -23.97 9.54 19.85
C ASN A 207 -22.77 9.81 20.79
N GLY A 208 -21.58 9.29 20.44
CA GLY A 208 -20.36 9.50 21.23
C GLY A 208 -20.28 8.74 22.57
N GLU A 209 -21.19 7.82 22.88
CA GLU A 209 -21.21 7.08 24.15
C GLU A 209 -20.51 5.72 24.07
N GLU A 210 -20.33 5.18 22.86
CA GLU A 210 -19.75 3.87 22.63
C GLU A 210 -18.67 3.94 21.53
N ILE A 211 -17.78 2.96 21.54
CA ILE A 211 -16.72 2.79 20.52
C ILE A 211 -16.74 1.33 20.06
N ALA A 212 -16.85 1.12 18.75
CA ALA A 212 -16.61 -0.19 18.15
C ALA A 212 -15.12 -0.39 18.00
N LEU A 213 -14.64 -1.59 18.30
CA LEU A 213 -13.24 -1.99 18.24
C LEU A 213 -13.11 -3.29 17.46
N VAL A 214 -12.08 -3.38 16.64
CA VAL A 214 -11.55 -4.66 16.15
C VAL A 214 -10.43 -5.07 17.08
N VAL A 215 -10.49 -6.29 17.61
CA VAL A 215 -9.59 -6.75 18.66
C VAL A 215 -9.04 -8.16 18.40
N ALA A 216 -7.78 -8.37 18.79
CA ALA A 216 -7.18 -9.70 18.91
C ALA A 216 -7.20 -10.16 20.39
N PRO A 217 -7.19 -11.46 20.69
CA PRO A 217 -7.04 -11.95 22.06
C PRO A 217 -5.73 -11.49 22.72
N THR A 218 -4.63 -11.52 21.98
CA THR A 218 -3.31 -11.04 22.40
C THR A 218 -2.57 -10.42 21.20
N PRO A 219 -1.48 -9.65 21.40
CA PRO A 219 -0.65 -9.14 20.31
C PRO A 219 0.31 -10.20 19.72
N ARG A 220 0.04 -11.48 19.91
CA ARG A 220 0.83 -12.57 19.30
C ARG A 220 0.45 -12.74 17.84
N PRO A 221 1.41 -13.04 16.95
CA PRO A 221 1.12 -13.31 15.55
C PRO A 221 0.05 -14.39 15.33
N GLU A 222 -0.02 -15.40 16.20
CA GLU A 222 -1.00 -16.48 16.11
C GLU A 222 -2.44 -16.01 16.37
N ASP A 223 -2.62 -14.88 17.04
CA ASP A 223 -3.90 -14.29 17.41
C ASP A 223 -4.32 -13.12 16.48
N GLU A 224 -3.48 -12.79 15.47
CA GLU A 224 -3.76 -11.71 14.54
C GLU A 224 -4.90 -12.01 13.54
N PHE A 225 -5.36 -13.26 13.45
CA PHE A 225 -6.38 -13.63 12.49
C PHE A 225 -7.11 -14.94 12.88
N PRO A 226 -8.47 -14.98 12.79
CA PRO A 226 -9.39 -13.85 12.62
C PRO A 226 -9.50 -12.99 13.87
N LEU A 227 -9.88 -11.73 13.67
CA LEU A 227 -10.14 -10.76 14.74
C LEU A 227 -11.60 -10.76 15.17
N ALA A 228 -11.89 -10.14 16.32
CA ALA A 228 -13.26 -9.97 16.80
C ALA A 228 -13.71 -8.49 16.70
N LEU A 229 -15.01 -8.29 16.44
CA LEU A 229 -15.67 -7.00 16.53
C LEU A 229 -16.42 -6.89 17.86
N VAL A 230 -16.04 -5.93 18.68
CA VAL A 230 -16.68 -5.63 19.97
C VAL A 230 -17.10 -4.18 20.05
N VAL A 231 -18.06 -3.88 20.92
CA VAL A 231 -18.44 -2.52 21.28
C VAL A 231 -18.16 -2.31 22.75
N VAL A 232 -17.47 -1.21 23.08
CA VAL A 232 -17.12 -0.84 24.44
C VAL A 232 -17.78 0.49 24.86
N SER A 233 -18.02 0.65 26.16
CA SER A 233 -18.46 1.92 26.73
C SER A 233 -17.29 2.91 26.75
N ARG A 234 -17.47 4.11 26.22
CA ARG A 234 -16.48 5.20 26.28
C ARG A 234 -16.01 5.52 27.71
N ARG A 235 -16.89 5.39 28.69
CA ARG A 235 -16.60 5.76 30.08
C ARG A 235 -15.76 4.73 30.83
N THR A 236 -15.94 3.45 30.51
CA THR A 236 -15.36 2.36 31.31
C THR A 236 -14.45 1.44 30.54
N GLY A 237 -14.39 1.52 29.21
CA GLY A 237 -13.69 0.58 28.33
C GLY A 237 -14.24 -0.86 28.34
N ARG A 238 -15.25 -1.14 29.18
CA ARG A 238 -15.82 -2.49 29.28
C ARG A 238 -16.60 -2.86 28.02
N ILE A 239 -16.44 -4.11 27.59
CA ILE A 239 -17.20 -4.68 26.48
C ILE A 239 -18.69 -4.69 26.85
N ALA A 240 -19.49 -3.97 26.07
CA ALA A 240 -20.95 -3.99 26.14
C ALA A 240 -21.53 -5.13 25.30
N ARG A 241 -20.93 -5.40 24.12
CA ARG A 241 -21.38 -6.44 23.17
C ARG A 241 -20.21 -6.99 22.35
N ARG A 242 -20.31 -8.28 21.97
CA ARG A 242 -19.52 -8.89 20.91
C ARG A 242 -20.40 -9.09 19.68
N LEU A 243 -19.95 -8.67 18.52
CA LEU A 243 -20.75 -8.60 17.30
C LEU A 243 -20.30 -9.61 16.22
N SER A 244 -19.01 -9.91 16.15
CA SER A 244 -18.44 -10.90 15.21
C SER A 244 -17.13 -11.45 15.76
N GLU A 245 -16.81 -12.70 15.39
CA GLU A 245 -15.51 -13.37 15.65
C GLU A 245 -14.75 -13.64 14.34
N ASN A 246 -15.19 -13.07 13.21
CA ASN A 246 -14.63 -13.34 11.90
C ASN A 246 -14.32 -12.02 11.16
N VAL A 247 -13.48 -11.17 11.74
CA VAL A 247 -13.06 -9.90 11.14
C VAL A 247 -11.70 -10.09 10.46
N ALA A 248 -11.56 -9.60 9.24
CA ALA A 248 -10.31 -9.64 8.50
C ALA A 248 -9.28 -8.64 9.07
N PHE A 249 -7.98 -8.82 8.75
CA PHE A 249 -6.87 -7.95 9.19
C PHE A 249 -7.10 -6.46 8.93
N SER A 250 -7.69 -6.11 7.79
CA SER A 250 -8.07 -4.74 7.45
C SER A 250 -9.56 -4.63 7.66
N GLY A 251 -9.98 -4.13 8.82
CA GLY A 251 -11.38 -4.15 9.21
C GLY A 251 -12.28 -3.25 8.39
N GLY A 252 -11.81 -2.08 7.98
CA GLY A 252 -12.67 -1.08 7.33
C GLY A 252 -13.87 -0.73 8.21
N LEU A 253 -13.68 -0.71 9.51
CA LEU A 253 -14.69 -0.53 10.53
C LEU A 253 -15.36 0.84 10.42
N ARG A 254 -16.67 0.86 10.19
CA ARG A 254 -17.45 2.11 10.10
C ARG A 254 -18.80 1.95 10.77
N TRP A 255 -19.13 2.88 11.64
CA TRP A 255 -20.46 2.99 12.18
C TRP A 255 -21.36 3.83 11.26
N ALA A 256 -22.57 3.37 10.98
CA ALA A 256 -23.53 4.15 10.20
C ALA A 256 -23.94 5.43 10.97
N PRO A 257 -24.12 6.58 10.28
CA PRO A 257 -24.45 7.84 10.94
C PRO A 257 -25.74 7.83 11.78
N ASP A 258 -26.71 6.96 11.45
CA ASP A 258 -27.94 6.78 12.22
C ASP A 258 -27.78 5.88 13.47
N GLY A 259 -26.59 5.31 13.65
CA GLY A 259 -26.28 4.43 14.78
C GLY A 259 -26.83 3.00 14.70
N GLN A 260 -27.52 2.64 13.61
CA GLN A 260 -28.19 1.34 13.53
C GLN A 260 -27.29 0.19 13.14
N PHE A 261 -26.26 0.45 12.33
CA PHE A 261 -25.41 -0.59 11.77
C PHE A 261 -23.91 -0.25 11.90
N ILE A 262 -23.10 -1.30 11.86
CA ILE A 262 -21.64 -1.23 11.74
C ILE A 262 -21.23 -2.05 10.53
N THR A 263 -20.42 -1.49 9.64
CA THR A 263 -19.77 -2.23 8.54
C THR A 263 -18.34 -2.56 8.89
N PHE A 264 -17.86 -3.68 8.36
CA PHE A 264 -16.49 -4.18 8.53
C PHE A 264 -16.15 -5.17 7.40
N LEU A 265 -14.88 -5.56 7.28
CA LEU A 265 -14.49 -6.64 6.39
C LEU A 265 -14.54 -7.96 7.15
N GLU A 266 -15.43 -8.86 6.72
CA GLU A 266 -15.58 -10.20 7.26
C GLU A 266 -14.70 -11.18 6.48
N CYS A 267 -14.07 -12.13 7.18
CA CYS A 267 -13.33 -13.23 6.59
C CYS A 267 -14.07 -14.57 6.71
N PRO A 268 -13.68 -15.61 5.94
CA PRO A 268 -14.23 -16.93 6.11
C PRO A 268 -14.01 -17.48 7.52
N PRO A 269 -15.02 -18.15 8.14
CA PRO A 269 -14.83 -18.81 9.46
C PRO A 269 -13.84 -19.97 9.40
N THR A 270 -13.51 -20.47 8.22
CA THR A 270 -12.49 -21.51 7.95
C THR A 270 -11.06 -21.00 8.10
N ARG A 271 -10.86 -19.74 8.44
CA ARG A 271 -9.55 -19.07 8.52
C ARG A 271 -8.78 -19.05 7.20
N GLU A 272 -9.48 -19.12 6.08
CA GLU A 272 -8.89 -18.92 4.75
C GLU A 272 -8.68 -17.43 4.47
N PHE A 273 -7.71 -17.11 3.61
CA PHE A 273 -7.55 -15.76 3.12
C PHE A 273 -8.75 -15.31 2.30
N GLY A 274 -8.90 -13.98 2.18
CA GLY A 274 -10.01 -13.36 1.49
C GLY A 274 -10.99 -12.71 2.44
N SER A 275 -11.67 -11.69 1.94
CA SER A 275 -12.65 -10.95 2.74
C SER A 275 -13.75 -10.37 1.85
N TRP A 276 -14.85 -10.01 2.47
CA TRP A 276 -15.95 -9.28 1.87
C TRP A 276 -16.50 -8.24 2.85
N LEU A 277 -17.14 -7.22 2.30
CA LEU A 277 -17.84 -6.26 3.14
C LEU A 277 -19.04 -6.92 3.83
N ALA A 278 -19.18 -6.71 5.12
CA ALA A 278 -20.30 -7.17 5.94
C ALA A 278 -20.89 -6.03 6.76
N MET A 279 -22.10 -6.26 7.24
CA MET A 279 -22.84 -5.33 8.10
C MET A 279 -23.50 -6.10 9.23
N VAL A 280 -23.47 -5.51 10.43
CA VAL A 280 -24.12 -6.06 11.63
C VAL A 280 -24.95 -4.97 12.32
N PRO A 281 -26.13 -5.30 12.89
CA PRO A 281 -26.86 -4.34 13.73
C PRO A 281 -25.99 -3.93 14.93
N ALA A 282 -25.90 -2.63 15.21
CA ALA A 282 -25.10 -2.12 16.32
C ALA A 282 -25.58 -2.60 17.70
N ALA A 283 -26.88 -2.92 17.82
CA ALA A 283 -27.47 -3.51 19.01
C ALA A 283 -27.15 -5.02 19.20
N GLY A 284 -26.52 -5.63 18.21
CA GLY A 284 -26.31 -7.08 18.12
C GLY A 284 -27.35 -7.76 17.25
N GLY A 285 -27.00 -8.92 16.71
CA GLY A 285 -27.83 -9.69 15.79
C GLY A 285 -26.99 -10.39 14.71
N PRO A 286 -27.63 -10.97 13.70
CA PRO A 286 -26.92 -11.68 12.65
C PRO A 286 -26.09 -10.75 11.77
N VAL A 287 -24.85 -11.15 11.48
CA VAL A 287 -24.01 -10.51 10.47
C VAL A 287 -24.60 -10.78 9.08
N ARG A 288 -24.71 -9.73 8.28
CA ARG A 288 -25.17 -9.80 6.89
C ARG A 288 -24.03 -9.50 5.94
N PRO A 289 -23.53 -10.48 5.16
CA PRO A 289 -22.58 -10.22 4.11
C PRO A 289 -23.16 -9.27 3.06
N ILE A 290 -22.33 -8.32 2.64
CA ILE A 290 -22.63 -7.38 1.56
C ILE A 290 -21.64 -7.69 0.45
N LEU A 291 -22.12 -7.86 -0.80
CA LEU A 291 -21.27 -8.04 -1.99
C LEU A 291 -20.35 -9.29 -1.95
N LYS A 292 -20.61 -10.27 -1.08
CA LYS A 292 -19.80 -11.49 -0.95
C LYS A 292 -19.67 -12.26 -2.25
N GLU A 293 -20.74 -12.37 -3.03
CA GLU A 293 -20.76 -13.16 -4.27
C GLU A 293 -20.29 -12.36 -5.52
N HIS A 294 -19.79 -11.14 -5.31
CA HIS A 294 -19.26 -10.34 -6.41
C HIS A 294 -17.81 -10.72 -6.74
N LEU A 295 -17.45 -10.57 -8.03
CA LEU A 295 -16.11 -10.88 -8.54
C LEU A 295 -15.11 -9.73 -8.37
N PHE A 296 -15.45 -8.70 -7.63
CA PHE A 296 -14.53 -7.63 -7.25
C PHE A 296 -14.21 -7.70 -5.75
N THR A 297 -13.15 -7.05 -5.35
CA THR A 297 -12.80 -6.86 -3.94
C THR A 297 -13.13 -5.44 -3.50
N THR A 298 -13.82 -5.29 -2.38
CA THR A 298 -14.01 -3.99 -1.72
C THR A 298 -12.81 -3.72 -0.83
N LEU A 299 -12.08 -2.66 -1.15
CA LEU A 299 -10.90 -2.26 -0.38
C LEU A 299 -11.25 -1.32 0.77
N ARG A 300 -12.29 -0.50 0.59
CA ARG A 300 -12.73 0.49 1.57
C ARG A 300 -14.19 0.84 1.37
N ALA A 301 -14.86 1.12 2.49
CA ALA A 301 -16.24 1.58 2.50
C ALA A 301 -16.39 2.80 3.42
N GLU A 302 -17.17 3.80 2.99
CA GLU A 302 -17.52 4.96 3.80
C GLU A 302 -19.03 5.20 3.70
N TRP A 303 -19.70 5.41 4.83
CA TRP A 303 -21.13 5.71 4.84
C TRP A 303 -21.42 7.11 4.27
N ALA A 304 -22.47 7.23 3.49
CA ALA A 304 -23.07 8.53 3.22
C ALA A 304 -23.80 9.04 4.49
N ALA A 305 -23.93 10.35 4.61
CA ALA A 305 -24.53 10.99 5.79
C ALA A 305 -26.00 10.57 6.06
N ASP A 306 -26.71 10.09 5.03
CA ASP A 306 -28.08 9.63 5.12
C ASP A 306 -28.25 8.18 5.62
N SER A 307 -27.14 7.47 5.88
CA SER A 307 -27.11 6.06 6.29
C SER A 307 -27.78 5.09 5.30
N LYS A 308 -28.06 5.52 4.07
CA LYS A 308 -28.74 4.69 3.06
C LYS A 308 -27.79 4.12 2.02
N SER A 309 -26.65 4.75 1.85
CA SER A 309 -25.66 4.30 0.88
C SER A 309 -24.24 4.31 1.43
N LEU A 310 -23.40 3.49 0.78
CA LEU A 310 -21.96 3.41 1.01
C LEU A 310 -21.24 3.88 -0.25
N LEU A 311 -20.20 4.69 -0.08
CA LEU A 311 -19.21 4.89 -1.12
C LEU A 311 -18.13 3.82 -0.94
N LEU A 312 -17.94 3.01 -1.97
CA LEU A 312 -17.01 1.88 -1.98
C LEU A 312 -15.86 2.17 -2.93
N LEU A 313 -14.65 1.83 -2.52
CA LEU A 313 -13.53 1.63 -3.42
C LEU A 313 -13.44 0.14 -3.75
N THR A 314 -13.60 -0.20 -5.03
CA THR A 314 -13.56 -1.58 -5.52
C THR A 314 -12.42 -1.80 -6.48
N ILE A 315 -11.85 -3.02 -6.48
CA ILE A 315 -10.93 -3.51 -7.52
C ILE A 315 -11.63 -4.63 -8.30
N GLU A 316 -11.60 -4.55 -9.63
CA GLU A 316 -12.00 -5.60 -10.53
C GLU A 316 -10.89 -5.83 -11.56
N GLY A 317 -10.21 -6.97 -11.46
CA GLY A 317 -9.06 -7.31 -12.29
C GLY A 317 -7.94 -6.27 -12.22
N THR A 318 -7.77 -5.47 -13.27
CA THR A 318 -6.75 -4.40 -13.36
C THR A 318 -7.33 -2.99 -13.23
N SER A 319 -8.59 -2.86 -12.83
CA SER A 319 -9.32 -1.60 -12.74
C SER A 319 -9.78 -1.32 -11.31
N GLN A 320 -9.82 -0.04 -10.94
CA GLN A 320 -10.37 0.41 -9.67
C GLN A 320 -11.48 1.42 -9.94
N THR A 321 -12.52 1.38 -9.09
CA THR A 321 -13.71 2.21 -9.28
C THR A 321 -14.25 2.68 -7.93
N LEU A 322 -14.66 3.94 -7.85
CA LEU A 322 -15.55 4.43 -6.79
C LEU A 322 -17.00 4.14 -7.18
N VAL A 323 -17.69 3.44 -6.30
CA VAL A 323 -19.08 2.99 -6.51
C VAL A 323 -19.94 3.46 -5.34
N ASN A 324 -21.08 4.07 -5.64
CA ASN A 324 -22.14 4.29 -4.65
C ASN A 324 -23.03 3.04 -4.60
N PHE A 325 -23.15 2.45 -3.43
CA PHE A 325 -23.94 1.25 -3.15
C PHE A 325 -25.13 1.60 -2.24
N ASP A 326 -26.35 1.40 -2.73
CA ASP A 326 -27.57 1.54 -1.93
C ASP A 326 -27.79 0.28 -1.08
N VAL A 327 -27.74 0.44 0.23
CA VAL A 327 -27.76 -0.68 1.20
C VAL A 327 -29.07 -1.44 1.20
N ARG A 328 -30.20 -0.77 0.89
CA ARG A 328 -31.54 -1.38 0.91
C ARG A 328 -31.82 -2.15 -0.37
N SER A 329 -31.55 -1.53 -1.51
CA SER A 329 -31.88 -2.12 -2.82
C SER A 329 -30.76 -3.00 -3.40
N GLY A 330 -29.52 -2.90 -2.87
CA GLY A 330 -28.34 -3.53 -3.45
C GLY A 330 -27.85 -2.89 -4.75
N ARG A 331 -28.44 -1.77 -5.17
CA ARG A 331 -28.10 -1.10 -6.44
C ARG A 331 -26.75 -0.42 -6.34
N MET A 332 -25.90 -0.68 -7.33
CA MET A 332 -24.62 -0.02 -7.50
C MET A 332 -24.67 1.04 -8.60
N ARG A 333 -24.03 2.17 -8.38
CA ARG A 333 -23.86 3.24 -9.36
C ARG A 333 -22.40 3.70 -9.34
N ARG A 334 -21.75 3.59 -10.49
CA ARG A 334 -20.37 4.09 -10.69
C ARG A 334 -20.32 5.61 -10.45
N VAL A 335 -19.36 6.03 -9.67
CA VAL A 335 -19.10 7.45 -9.35
C VAL A 335 -17.93 7.98 -10.15
N ALA A 336 -16.80 7.26 -10.14
CA ALA A 336 -15.60 7.64 -10.87
C ALA A 336 -14.72 6.42 -11.11
N ASP A 337 -13.99 6.42 -12.23
CA ASP A 337 -12.82 5.58 -12.37
C ASP A 337 -11.68 6.23 -11.62
N VAL A 338 -11.03 5.43 -10.82
CA VAL A 338 -9.89 5.86 -10.04
C VAL A 338 -8.75 4.89 -10.27
N VAL A 339 -7.54 5.36 -10.10
CA VAL A 339 -6.37 4.51 -9.99
C VAL A 339 -5.63 5.01 -8.76
N ILE A 340 -5.77 4.28 -7.66
CA ILE A 340 -5.19 4.65 -6.37
C ILE A 340 -3.95 3.79 -6.14
N SER A 341 -2.94 4.35 -5.50
CA SER A 341 -1.75 3.60 -5.09
C SER A 341 -2.15 2.47 -4.13
N GLN A 342 -1.54 1.32 -4.30
CA GLN A 342 -1.81 0.08 -3.58
C GLN A 342 -1.83 0.24 -2.05
N TRP A 343 -0.98 1.11 -1.51
CA TRP A 343 -0.82 1.32 -0.07
C TRP A 343 -1.48 2.60 0.44
N GLU A 344 -2.16 3.36 -0.44
CA GLU A 344 -2.63 4.70 -0.15
C GLU A 344 -4.13 4.86 -0.42
N PHE A 345 -4.92 3.86 -0.02
CA PHE A 345 -6.38 3.90 -0.13
C PHE A 345 -6.96 4.98 0.78
N SER A 346 -6.98 6.19 0.31
CA SER A 346 -7.58 7.29 1.05
C SER A 346 -8.63 8.01 0.21
N PHE A 347 -9.84 7.99 0.69
CA PHE A 347 -10.91 8.86 0.24
C PHE A 347 -11.79 9.25 1.43
N THR A 348 -12.52 10.34 1.29
CA THR A 348 -13.46 10.82 2.28
C THR A 348 -14.65 11.48 1.59
N THR A 349 -15.81 11.46 2.22
CA THR A 349 -17.05 11.97 1.65
C THR A 349 -17.92 12.62 2.72
N ASN A 350 -18.72 13.62 2.31
CA ASN A 350 -19.86 14.12 3.10
C ASN A 350 -21.20 13.65 2.51
N GLY A 351 -21.20 12.64 1.64
CA GLY A 351 -22.35 12.11 0.94
C GLY A 351 -22.63 12.75 -0.42
N ALA A 352 -22.35 14.04 -0.60
CA ALA A 352 -22.50 14.76 -1.86
C ALA A 352 -21.18 14.96 -2.62
N THR A 353 -20.11 15.20 -1.88
CA THR A 353 -18.77 15.49 -2.42
C THR A 353 -17.77 14.51 -1.83
N SER A 354 -16.89 13.99 -2.66
CA SER A 354 -15.83 13.05 -2.25
C SER A 354 -14.48 13.57 -2.70
N ALA A 355 -13.50 13.58 -1.81
CA ALA A 355 -12.09 13.81 -2.12
C ALA A 355 -11.34 12.48 -2.07
N TYR A 356 -10.44 12.27 -3.02
CA TYR A 356 -9.68 11.03 -3.16
C TYR A 356 -8.34 11.26 -3.84
N LEU A 357 -7.44 10.30 -3.70
CA LEU A 357 -6.20 10.24 -4.45
C LEU A 357 -6.43 9.47 -5.76
N SER A 358 -5.86 9.95 -6.84
CA SER A 358 -5.84 9.21 -8.09
C SER A 358 -4.55 9.45 -8.85
N GLN A 359 -4.05 8.41 -9.49
CA GLN A 359 -2.88 8.40 -10.35
C GLN A 359 -3.26 7.98 -11.78
N SER A 360 -2.30 8.00 -12.68
CA SER A 360 -2.45 7.46 -14.02
C SER A 360 -1.18 6.71 -14.43
N ALA A 361 -1.19 6.05 -15.57
CA ALA A 361 0.01 5.45 -16.14
C ALA A 361 1.16 6.44 -16.38
N ARG A 362 0.87 7.74 -16.38
CA ARG A 362 1.82 8.81 -16.71
C ARG A 362 2.07 9.81 -15.58
N SER A 363 1.39 9.66 -14.46
CA SER A 363 1.49 10.60 -13.33
C SER A 363 1.25 9.88 -12.00
N PRO A 364 2.11 10.09 -10.99
CA PRO A 364 1.83 9.67 -9.62
C PRO A 364 0.54 10.29 -9.08
N SER A 365 0.16 9.89 -7.86
CA SER A 365 -1.08 10.33 -7.23
C SER A 365 -1.16 11.84 -7.03
N ASP A 366 -2.33 12.38 -7.35
CA ASP A 366 -2.78 13.73 -7.05
C ASP A 366 -4.10 13.70 -6.29
N VAL A 367 -4.45 14.84 -5.70
CA VAL A 367 -5.74 15.03 -5.02
C VAL A 367 -6.81 15.37 -6.05
N TRP A 368 -7.90 14.62 -6.00
CA TRP A 368 -9.07 14.80 -6.86
C TRP A 368 -10.32 15.00 -6.01
N LEU A 369 -11.32 15.62 -6.63
CA LEU A 369 -12.63 15.84 -6.02
C LEU A 369 -13.72 15.52 -7.03
N VAL A 370 -14.78 14.88 -6.57
CA VAL A 370 -15.99 14.63 -7.34
C VAL A 370 -17.22 15.00 -6.51
N THR A 371 -18.13 15.73 -7.12
CA THR A 371 -19.46 16.04 -6.54
C THR A 371 -20.51 15.22 -7.28
N ALA A 372 -21.54 14.78 -6.60
CA ALA A 372 -22.63 13.99 -7.19
C ALA A 372 -23.18 14.68 -8.45
N GLY A 373 -23.18 13.94 -9.57
CA GLY A 373 -23.64 14.44 -10.87
C GLY A 373 -22.64 15.30 -11.65
N ALA A 374 -21.44 15.56 -11.12
CA ALA A 374 -20.38 16.30 -11.82
C ALA A 374 -19.21 15.40 -12.23
N SER A 375 -18.42 15.84 -13.20
CA SER A 375 -17.18 15.17 -13.58
C SER A 375 -16.11 15.36 -12.51
N PRO A 376 -15.25 14.35 -12.27
CA PRO A 376 -14.11 14.47 -11.38
C PRO A 376 -13.17 15.62 -11.76
N ARG A 377 -12.66 16.34 -10.77
CA ARG A 377 -11.73 17.45 -10.95
C ARG A 377 -10.44 17.21 -10.18
N ARG A 378 -9.31 17.40 -10.85
CA ARG A 378 -7.97 17.37 -10.23
C ARG A 378 -7.73 18.69 -9.49
N LEU A 379 -7.33 18.62 -8.23
CA LEU A 379 -7.05 19.77 -7.37
C LEU A 379 -5.57 20.11 -7.27
N THR A 380 -4.67 19.14 -7.51
CA THR A 380 -3.22 19.33 -7.38
C THR A 380 -2.47 18.85 -8.63
N ASP A 381 -1.26 19.35 -8.80
CA ASP A 381 -0.28 18.93 -9.81
C ASP A 381 1.09 18.83 -9.10
N LEU A 382 1.24 17.78 -8.27
CA LEU A 382 2.39 17.66 -7.39
C LEU A 382 3.69 17.29 -8.13
N ASN A 383 3.57 16.63 -9.28
CA ASN A 383 4.71 16.09 -10.03
C ASN A 383 4.68 16.51 -11.52
N PRO A 384 4.71 17.82 -11.85
CA PRO A 384 4.64 18.30 -13.23
C PRO A 384 5.83 17.85 -14.09
N GLN A 385 6.98 17.51 -13.48
CA GLN A 385 8.17 17.01 -14.17
C GLN A 385 7.92 15.70 -14.93
N THR A 386 6.92 14.88 -14.53
CA THR A 386 6.60 13.61 -15.19
C THR A 386 6.24 13.77 -16.68
N ARG A 387 5.79 14.95 -17.09
CA ARG A 387 5.46 15.24 -18.49
C ARG A 387 6.67 15.24 -19.42
N ARG A 388 7.89 15.31 -18.87
CA ARG A 388 9.16 15.31 -19.62
C ARG A 388 9.72 13.91 -19.86
N TRP A 389 9.17 12.89 -19.21
CA TRP A 389 9.70 11.53 -19.29
C TRP A 389 9.12 10.75 -20.47
N ARG A 390 9.96 9.95 -21.08
CA ARG A 390 9.55 8.95 -22.10
C ARG A 390 9.01 7.72 -21.40
N LEU A 391 7.72 7.72 -21.11
CA LEU A 391 7.04 6.64 -20.43
C LEU A 391 6.43 5.64 -21.41
N GLY A 392 6.50 4.37 -21.04
CA GLY A 392 5.87 3.27 -21.75
C GLY A 392 4.33 3.36 -21.72
N LYS A 393 3.69 2.66 -22.65
CA LYS A 393 2.23 2.50 -22.67
C LYS A 393 1.85 1.39 -21.68
N VAL A 394 0.94 1.69 -20.76
CA VAL A 394 0.36 0.74 -19.80
C VAL A 394 -0.98 0.29 -20.30
N GLN A 395 -1.22 -1.02 -20.33
CA GLN A 395 -2.49 -1.59 -20.77
C GLN A 395 -2.81 -2.90 -20.04
N SER A 396 -4.10 -3.21 -19.91
CA SER A 396 -4.56 -4.50 -19.42
C SER A 396 -4.40 -5.57 -20.50
N VAL A 397 -4.02 -6.78 -20.09
CA VAL A 397 -3.95 -7.97 -20.95
C VAL A 397 -4.66 -9.14 -20.29
N THR A 398 -5.15 -10.08 -21.12
CA THR A 398 -5.83 -11.28 -20.66
C THR A 398 -5.30 -12.52 -21.36
N TRP A 399 -5.33 -13.65 -20.64
CA TRP A 399 -5.00 -14.97 -21.18
C TRP A 399 -5.83 -16.04 -20.50
N LYS A 400 -5.71 -17.28 -20.95
CA LYS A 400 -6.36 -18.45 -20.35
C LYS A 400 -5.33 -19.30 -19.62
N ASN A 401 -5.68 -19.77 -18.44
CA ASN A 401 -4.93 -20.83 -17.78
C ASN A 401 -5.17 -22.14 -18.56
N SER A 402 -4.09 -22.86 -18.86
CA SER A 402 -4.12 -24.07 -19.71
C SER A 402 -4.72 -25.28 -19.01
N ILE A 403 -4.76 -25.31 -17.69
CA ILE A 403 -5.26 -26.44 -16.88
C ILE A 403 -6.77 -26.32 -16.64
N ASP A 404 -7.23 -25.16 -16.14
CA ASP A 404 -8.62 -24.97 -15.73
C ASP A 404 -9.44 -24.06 -16.64
N GLY A 405 -8.81 -23.46 -17.67
CA GLY A 405 -9.44 -22.58 -18.64
C GLY A 405 -9.85 -21.21 -18.09
N MET A 406 -9.54 -20.90 -16.83
CA MET A 406 -9.89 -19.61 -16.24
C MET A 406 -9.20 -18.45 -16.95
N THR A 407 -9.94 -17.37 -17.14
CA THR A 407 -9.38 -16.14 -17.69
C THR A 407 -8.58 -15.43 -16.61
N ARG A 408 -7.30 -15.23 -16.87
CA ARG A 408 -6.40 -14.42 -16.03
C ARG A 408 -6.21 -13.03 -16.63
N ARG A 409 -5.83 -12.09 -15.81
CA ARG A 409 -5.60 -10.69 -16.19
C ARG A 409 -4.24 -10.24 -15.68
N GLY A 410 -3.70 -9.21 -16.30
CA GLY A 410 -2.46 -8.57 -15.85
C GLY A 410 -2.26 -7.24 -16.54
N VAL A 411 -1.14 -6.61 -16.25
CA VAL A 411 -0.75 -5.34 -16.83
C VAL A 411 0.48 -5.55 -17.72
N LEU A 412 0.47 -4.94 -18.87
CA LEU A 412 1.59 -4.90 -19.81
C LEU A 412 2.08 -3.46 -19.93
N VAL A 413 3.37 -3.25 -19.73
CA VAL A 413 4.04 -1.98 -20.02
C VAL A 413 4.96 -2.17 -21.20
N THR A 414 4.65 -1.51 -22.32
CA THR A 414 5.47 -1.59 -23.54
C THR A 414 6.39 -0.38 -23.63
N PRO A 415 7.58 -0.52 -24.27
CA PRO A 415 8.47 0.61 -24.51
C PRO A 415 7.79 1.79 -25.23
N PRO A 416 8.28 3.03 -25.10
CA PRO A 416 7.71 4.18 -25.81
C PRO A 416 7.68 4.02 -27.33
N ASP A 417 8.65 3.29 -27.89
CA ASP A 417 8.79 3.05 -29.34
C ASP A 417 8.38 1.61 -29.72
N PHE A 418 7.44 1.03 -28.97
CA PHE A 418 6.97 -0.33 -29.21
C PHE A 418 6.37 -0.50 -30.60
N GLN A 419 6.80 -1.57 -31.30
CA GLN A 419 6.29 -1.98 -32.62
C GLN A 419 5.65 -3.36 -32.51
N ALA A 420 4.38 -3.47 -32.86
CA ALA A 420 3.68 -4.74 -32.86
C ALA A 420 4.33 -5.75 -33.84
N GLY A 421 4.37 -7.02 -33.43
CA GLY A 421 4.96 -8.10 -34.23
C GLY A 421 6.50 -8.21 -34.15
N ARG A 422 7.17 -7.31 -33.44
CA ARG A 422 8.58 -7.41 -33.09
C ARG A 422 8.71 -7.88 -31.64
N PRO A 423 9.36 -9.02 -31.36
CA PRO A 423 9.56 -9.47 -29.98
C PRO A 423 10.61 -8.64 -29.25
N TYR A 424 10.36 -8.39 -27.96
CA TYR A 424 11.21 -7.59 -27.08
C TYR A 424 11.75 -8.41 -25.93
N PRO A 425 12.96 -8.09 -25.40
CA PRO A 425 13.37 -8.62 -24.10
C PRO A 425 12.30 -8.26 -23.07
N THR A 426 11.84 -9.27 -22.33
CA THR A 426 10.64 -9.15 -21.49
C THR A 426 10.97 -9.50 -20.05
N ILE A 427 10.60 -8.60 -19.14
CA ILE A 427 10.69 -8.83 -17.71
C ILE A 427 9.31 -9.17 -17.17
N VAL A 428 9.19 -10.31 -16.51
CA VAL A 428 8.00 -10.70 -15.75
C VAL A 428 8.18 -10.22 -14.31
N GLN A 429 7.26 -9.40 -13.82
CA GLN A 429 7.35 -8.88 -12.47
C GLN A 429 6.19 -9.41 -11.61
N GLY A 430 6.51 -10.29 -10.64
CA GLY A 430 5.57 -10.82 -9.66
C GLY A 430 5.07 -9.73 -8.71
N HIS A 431 3.80 -9.82 -8.31
CA HIS A 431 3.19 -8.88 -7.34
C HIS A 431 3.62 -9.20 -5.89
N PRO A 432 3.73 -8.19 -5.04
CA PRO A 432 3.93 -8.42 -3.61
C PRO A 432 2.62 -8.79 -2.92
N GLY A 433 2.69 -9.64 -1.90
CA GLY A 433 1.53 -10.04 -1.10
C GLY A 433 0.37 -10.55 -1.96
N ASP A 434 -0.84 -10.21 -1.52
CA ASP A 434 -2.13 -10.55 -2.12
C ASP A 434 -2.69 -9.45 -3.05
N THR A 435 -1.88 -8.50 -3.44
CA THR A 435 -2.31 -7.32 -4.18
C THR A 435 -2.20 -7.49 -5.68
N SER A 436 -3.24 -7.06 -6.42
CA SER A 436 -3.20 -7.06 -7.88
C SER A 436 -2.38 -5.91 -8.45
N TRP A 437 -1.85 -6.12 -9.65
CA TRP A 437 -1.38 -5.03 -10.51
C TRP A 437 -2.57 -4.37 -11.22
N TRP A 438 -2.56 -3.06 -11.35
CA TRP A 438 -3.54 -2.28 -12.10
C TRP A 438 -2.88 -1.24 -13.01
N THR A 439 -3.65 -0.69 -13.93
CA THR A 439 -3.17 0.24 -14.95
C THR A 439 -2.91 1.65 -14.39
N GLY A 440 -1.92 1.77 -13.51
CA GLY A 440 -1.55 3.01 -12.83
C GLY A 440 -0.10 3.40 -12.99
N TRP A 441 0.42 4.17 -12.02
CA TRP A 441 1.82 4.55 -11.93
C TRP A 441 2.66 3.36 -11.47
N LEU A 442 3.53 2.88 -12.33
CA LEU A 442 4.36 1.69 -12.13
C LEU A 442 5.86 2.06 -12.13
N ALA A 443 6.21 3.06 -11.31
CA ALA A 443 7.60 3.45 -11.11
C ALA A 443 7.84 3.80 -9.63
N THR A 444 8.20 2.78 -8.85
CA THR A 444 8.51 2.86 -7.41
C THR A 444 9.73 1.99 -7.12
N ALA A 445 10.22 1.97 -5.89
CA ALA A 445 11.34 1.10 -5.50
C ALA A 445 11.05 -0.40 -5.71
N TRP A 446 9.77 -0.81 -5.75
CA TRP A 446 9.34 -2.20 -5.89
C TRP A 446 8.52 -2.48 -7.17
N ALA A 447 8.07 -1.45 -7.91
CA ALA A 447 7.39 -1.58 -9.21
C ALA A 447 8.23 -0.94 -10.31
N TRP A 448 8.89 -1.76 -11.12
CA TRP A 448 9.90 -1.33 -12.09
C TRP A 448 9.34 -1.12 -13.51
N GLY A 449 8.02 -1.22 -13.67
CA GLY A 449 7.37 -1.24 -14.97
C GLY A 449 7.79 -0.11 -15.90
N GLN A 450 7.64 1.15 -15.46
CA GLN A 450 8.01 2.31 -16.28
C GLN A 450 9.53 2.50 -16.42
N LEU A 451 10.29 2.17 -15.35
CA LEU A 451 11.75 2.27 -15.36
C LEU A 451 12.34 1.37 -16.46
N LEU A 452 11.96 0.10 -16.47
CA LEU A 452 12.44 -0.89 -17.44
C LEU A 452 11.89 -0.62 -18.85
N ALA A 453 10.61 -0.23 -18.97
CA ALA A 453 10.01 0.09 -20.27
C ALA A 453 10.70 1.28 -20.94
N SER A 454 11.10 2.31 -20.19
CA SER A 454 11.85 3.45 -20.70
C SER A 454 13.23 3.06 -21.26
N ARG A 455 13.74 1.88 -20.90
CA ARG A 455 15.01 1.29 -21.37
C ARG A 455 14.84 0.25 -22.47
N GLY A 456 13.62 0.07 -22.99
CA GLY A 456 13.35 -0.80 -24.14
C GLY A 456 12.89 -2.21 -23.80
N TYR A 457 12.60 -2.50 -22.53
CA TYR A 457 11.98 -3.77 -22.14
C TYR A 457 10.46 -3.71 -22.28
N VAL A 458 9.85 -4.83 -22.60
CA VAL A 458 8.45 -5.10 -22.26
C VAL A 458 8.42 -5.57 -20.81
N VAL A 459 7.50 -5.04 -20.01
CA VAL A 459 7.30 -5.50 -18.63
C VAL A 459 5.90 -6.08 -18.51
N PHE A 460 5.84 -7.34 -18.12
CA PHE A 460 4.62 -8.08 -17.88
C PHE A 460 4.41 -8.24 -16.37
N LEU A 461 3.27 -7.77 -15.89
CA LEU A 461 2.87 -7.78 -14.48
C LEU A 461 1.59 -8.63 -14.36
N PRO A 462 1.73 -9.97 -14.25
CA PRO A 462 0.59 -10.87 -14.18
C PRO A 462 -0.12 -10.77 -12.84
N ASN A 463 -1.46 -10.81 -12.85
CA ASN A 463 -2.30 -11.09 -11.71
C ASN A 463 -2.59 -12.60 -11.71
N TYR A 464 -1.65 -13.38 -11.19
CA TYR A 464 -1.88 -14.79 -10.96
C TYR A 464 -2.81 -14.97 -9.74
N ARG A 465 -3.43 -16.12 -9.56
CA ARG A 465 -4.37 -16.36 -8.45
C ARG A 465 -3.77 -16.08 -7.08
N GLY A 466 -4.61 -15.81 -6.08
CA GLY A 466 -4.20 -15.38 -4.76
C GLY A 466 -4.18 -13.86 -4.59
N VAL A 467 -4.75 -13.10 -5.55
CA VAL A 467 -4.81 -11.64 -5.51
C VAL A 467 -6.22 -11.13 -5.27
N ASN A 468 -6.30 -9.87 -4.81
CA ASN A 468 -7.56 -9.13 -4.79
C ASN A 468 -8.07 -8.79 -6.22
N GLY A 469 -9.38 -8.46 -6.35
CA GLY A 469 -9.98 -7.98 -7.58
C GLY A 469 -10.66 -9.04 -8.44
N GLU A 470 -10.74 -10.29 -7.97
CA GLU A 470 -11.47 -11.37 -8.64
C GLU A 470 -12.39 -12.13 -7.66
N GLY A 471 -12.82 -11.45 -6.59
CA GLY A 471 -13.64 -12.00 -5.51
C GLY A 471 -12.84 -12.74 -4.45
N TRP A 472 -13.46 -12.95 -3.29
CA TRP A 472 -12.79 -13.52 -2.13
C TRP A 472 -12.30 -14.96 -2.33
N LYS A 473 -13.02 -15.79 -3.10
CA LYS A 473 -12.62 -17.17 -3.40
C LYS A 473 -11.31 -17.26 -4.17
N MET A 474 -11.08 -16.30 -5.08
CA MET A 474 -9.82 -16.21 -5.83
C MET A 474 -8.70 -15.69 -4.93
N HIS A 475 -8.99 -14.74 -4.05
CA HIS A 475 -8.04 -14.25 -3.06
C HIS A 475 -7.61 -15.40 -2.10
N ALA A 476 -8.54 -16.23 -1.66
CA ALA A 476 -8.25 -17.38 -0.79
C ALA A 476 -7.22 -18.36 -1.39
N THR A 477 -7.03 -18.39 -2.70
CA THR A 477 -6.04 -19.26 -3.35
C THR A 477 -4.58 -18.85 -3.13
N ILE A 478 -4.30 -17.77 -2.39
CA ILE A 478 -2.93 -17.37 -2.03
C ILE A 478 -2.18 -18.47 -1.27
N GLY A 479 -2.89 -19.34 -0.60
CA GLY A 479 -2.32 -20.52 0.08
C GLY A 479 -1.75 -21.59 -0.86
N ASP A 480 -2.02 -21.53 -2.16
CA ASP A 480 -1.43 -22.40 -3.18
C ASP A 480 -0.06 -21.85 -3.65
N TRP A 481 0.85 -21.71 -2.71
CA TRP A 481 2.17 -21.17 -2.95
C TRP A 481 2.92 -21.93 -4.07
N GLY A 482 3.00 -21.32 -5.26
CA GLY A 482 3.74 -21.86 -6.40
C GLY A 482 2.99 -22.86 -7.29
N GLY A 483 1.82 -23.36 -6.92
CA GLY A 483 1.05 -24.33 -7.71
C GLY A 483 0.40 -23.74 -8.96
N MET A 484 -0.93 -23.61 -8.94
CA MET A 484 -1.69 -23.02 -10.06
C MET A 484 -1.36 -21.54 -10.32
N ALA A 485 -0.86 -20.81 -9.29
CA ALA A 485 -0.37 -19.45 -9.46
C ALA A 485 0.84 -19.36 -10.40
N PHE A 486 1.76 -20.32 -10.31
CA PHE A 486 2.89 -20.42 -11.25
C PHE A 486 2.42 -20.77 -12.67
N GLN A 487 1.44 -21.66 -12.81
CA GLN A 487 0.85 -21.97 -14.13
C GLN A 487 0.18 -20.75 -14.75
N ASP A 488 -0.59 -19.97 -13.97
CA ASP A 488 -1.18 -18.71 -14.44
C ASP A 488 -0.13 -17.76 -15.02
N LEU A 489 1.04 -17.64 -14.35
CA LEU A 489 2.16 -16.81 -14.79
C LEU A 489 2.76 -17.33 -16.09
N MET A 490 3.03 -18.65 -16.18
CA MET A 490 3.65 -19.28 -17.36
C MET A 490 2.77 -19.18 -18.59
N ASP A 491 1.46 -19.42 -18.47
CA ASP A 491 0.49 -19.28 -19.57
C ASP A 491 0.40 -17.83 -20.07
N GLY A 492 0.53 -16.86 -19.16
CA GLY A 492 0.61 -15.44 -19.52
C GLY A 492 1.85 -15.12 -20.37
N ILE A 493 3.00 -15.70 -20.04
CA ILE A 493 4.22 -15.57 -20.84
C ILE A 493 4.01 -16.22 -22.23
N ASP A 494 3.43 -17.41 -22.27
CA ASP A 494 3.18 -18.12 -23.54
C ASP A 494 2.24 -17.34 -24.45
N ALA A 495 1.21 -16.69 -23.88
CA ALA A 495 0.33 -15.82 -24.64
C ALA A 495 1.06 -14.60 -25.25
N LEU A 496 2.02 -14.00 -24.52
CA LEU A 496 2.82 -12.88 -25.03
C LEU A 496 3.86 -13.32 -26.09
N VAL A 497 4.45 -14.51 -25.95
CA VAL A 497 5.35 -15.10 -26.95
C VAL A 497 4.57 -15.41 -28.23
N ALA A 498 3.41 -16.04 -28.15
CA ALA A 498 2.54 -16.33 -29.29
C ALA A 498 2.12 -15.07 -30.06
N GLN A 499 1.90 -13.95 -29.33
CA GLN A 499 1.59 -12.64 -29.92
C GLN A 499 2.82 -11.90 -30.48
N ARG A 500 4.01 -12.49 -30.41
CA ARG A 500 5.29 -11.87 -30.80
C ARG A 500 5.56 -10.53 -30.08
N ILE A 501 5.17 -10.45 -28.81
CA ILE A 501 5.44 -9.34 -27.90
C ILE A 501 6.72 -9.66 -27.10
N ALA A 502 6.75 -10.84 -26.46
CA ALA A 502 7.88 -11.31 -25.68
C ALA A 502 8.83 -12.15 -26.55
N ASP A 503 10.14 -11.93 -26.36
CA ASP A 503 11.19 -12.74 -26.94
C ASP A 503 11.48 -13.94 -26.01
N PRO A 504 11.22 -15.19 -26.43
CA PRO A 504 11.40 -16.37 -25.59
C PRO A 504 12.86 -16.59 -25.14
N ASP A 505 13.83 -16.07 -25.89
CA ASP A 505 15.26 -16.22 -25.60
C ASP A 505 15.79 -15.12 -24.68
N ARG A 506 15.00 -14.07 -24.41
CA ARG A 506 15.36 -12.92 -23.57
C ARG A 506 14.30 -12.61 -22.51
N LEU A 507 13.97 -13.65 -21.72
CA LEU A 507 13.03 -13.54 -20.60
C LEU A 507 13.79 -13.32 -19.29
N GLY A 508 13.41 -12.31 -18.53
CA GLY A 508 13.80 -12.11 -17.14
C GLY A 508 12.61 -12.20 -16.19
N ILE A 509 12.85 -12.48 -14.93
CA ILE A 509 11.82 -12.49 -13.89
C ILE A 509 12.33 -11.76 -12.66
N GLY A 510 11.43 -11.12 -11.92
CA GLY A 510 11.74 -10.50 -10.64
C GLY A 510 10.52 -10.07 -9.87
N GLY A 511 10.72 -9.65 -8.64
CA GLY A 511 9.65 -9.15 -7.78
C GLY A 511 10.10 -9.00 -6.34
N TRP A 512 9.21 -8.43 -5.53
CA TRP A 512 9.41 -8.17 -4.12
C TRP A 512 8.46 -9.01 -3.27
N SER A 513 8.94 -9.51 -2.10
CA SER A 513 8.12 -10.26 -1.15
C SER A 513 7.54 -11.54 -1.79
N ASN A 514 6.22 -11.70 -1.89
CA ASN A 514 5.60 -12.80 -2.65
C ASN A 514 6.11 -12.85 -4.12
N GLY A 515 6.33 -11.68 -4.77
CA GLY A 515 6.95 -11.63 -6.09
C GLY A 515 8.40 -12.12 -6.10
N GLY A 516 9.13 -11.92 -5.01
CA GLY A 516 10.46 -12.50 -4.77
C GLY A 516 10.38 -14.03 -4.63
N PHE A 517 9.44 -14.54 -3.84
CA PHE A 517 9.13 -15.96 -3.75
C PHE A 517 8.81 -16.57 -5.13
N MET A 518 7.88 -15.96 -5.86
CA MET A 518 7.50 -16.45 -7.20
C MET A 518 8.69 -16.45 -8.16
N THR A 519 9.63 -15.50 -8.00
CA THR A 519 10.89 -15.47 -8.76
C THR A 519 11.75 -16.67 -8.44
N GLU A 520 12.01 -16.93 -7.14
CA GLU A 520 12.81 -18.07 -6.66
C GLU A 520 12.17 -19.41 -7.04
N TRP A 521 10.83 -19.51 -6.89
CA TRP A 521 10.04 -20.66 -7.31
C TRP A 521 10.20 -20.93 -8.81
N ALA A 522 9.97 -19.91 -9.64
CA ALA A 522 10.03 -20.04 -11.09
C ALA A 522 11.40 -20.54 -11.58
N ILE A 523 12.51 -19.95 -11.10
CA ILE A 523 13.85 -20.33 -11.56
C ILE A 523 14.33 -21.70 -11.05
N THR A 524 13.66 -22.25 -10.03
CA THR A 524 13.89 -23.63 -9.56
C THR A 524 13.00 -24.65 -10.27
N HIS A 525 11.99 -24.21 -11.06
CA HIS A 525 11.04 -25.09 -11.77
C HIS A 525 11.10 -24.96 -13.30
N THR A 526 11.79 -23.95 -13.85
CA THR A 526 11.97 -23.80 -15.30
C THR A 526 13.30 -23.12 -15.62
N THR A 527 13.83 -23.40 -16.83
CA THR A 527 15.07 -22.79 -17.36
C THR A 527 14.80 -21.68 -18.37
N ARG A 528 13.55 -21.25 -18.51
CA ARG A 528 13.15 -20.22 -19.51
C ARG A 528 13.78 -18.85 -19.24
N PHE A 529 13.99 -18.51 -17.98
CA PHE A 529 14.51 -17.19 -17.58
C PHE A 529 16.04 -17.15 -17.70
N LYS A 530 16.55 -16.06 -18.28
CA LYS A 530 17.99 -15.81 -18.45
C LYS A 530 18.56 -14.90 -17.36
N ALA A 531 17.71 -14.22 -16.60
CA ALA A 531 18.08 -13.40 -15.45
C ALA A 531 16.94 -13.38 -14.43
N ALA A 532 17.29 -13.33 -13.15
CA ALA A 532 16.34 -13.20 -12.06
C ALA A 532 16.76 -12.12 -11.06
N VAL A 533 15.77 -11.41 -10.49
CA VAL A 533 15.96 -10.46 -9.39
C VAL A 533 14.95 -10.76 -8.28
N ALA A 534 15.40 -11.41 -7.20
CA ALA A 534 14.58 -11.72 -6.03
C ALA A 534 14.80 -10.66 -4.94
N GLN A 535 13.78 -9.85 -4.65
CA GLN A 535 13.82 -8.89 -3.56
C GLN A 535 13.00 -9.43 -2.40
N SER A 536 13.64 -9.66 -1.23
CA SER A 536 13.02 -10.19 0.00
C SER A 536 12.12 -11.42 -0.29
N GLY A 537 12.67 -12.41 -1.02
CA GLY A 537 11.97 -13.67 -1.38
C GLY A 537 11.89 -14.65 -0.22
N HIS A 538 10.99 -15.62 -0.32
CA HIS A 538 10.74 -16.68 0.66
C HIS A 538 11.42 -17.99 0.18
N ALA A 539 12.63 -18.25 0.61
CA ALA A 539 13.43 -19.38 0.11
C ALA A 539 13.02 -20.71 0.74
N ASP A 540 12.78 -20.74 2.05
CA ASP A 540 12.44 -21.93 2.81
C ASP A 540 11.34 -21.61 3.82
N PHE A 541 10.15 -22.14 3.62
CA PHE A 541 8.98 -21.85 4.47
C PHE A 541 9.10 -22.40 5.88
N PHE A 542 9.86 -23.48 6.09
CA PHE A 542 10.04 -24.03 7.44
C PHE A 542 10.94 -23.12 8.28
N SER A 543 12.07 -22.65 7.72
CA SER A 543 12.94 -21.69 8.41
C SER A 543 12.25 -20.32 8.55
N LEU A 544 11.47 -19.90 7.55
CA LEU A 544 10.66 -18.68 7.59
C LEU A 544 9.66 -18.72 8.74
N TYR A 545 8.94 -19.84 8.95
CA TYR A 545 7.99 -19.98 10.06
C TYR A 545 8.65 -19.73 11.42
N GLY A 546 9.86 -20.24 11.61
CA GLY A 546 10.59 -20.10 12.88
C GLY A 546 11.19 -18.71 13.13
N THR A 547 11.30 -17.88 12.10
CA THR A 547 12.07 -16.62 12.14
C THR A 547 11.26 -15.37 11.79
N SER A 548 10.11 -15.51 11.14
CA SER A 548 9.23 -14.43 10.71
C SER A 548 8.22 -14.04 11.79
N HIS A 549 7.86 -12.77 11.85
CA HIS A 549 6.67 -12.35 12.58
C HIS A 549 5.35 -12.71 11.84
N ASN A 550 5.40 -12.95 10.51
CA ASN A 550 4.23 -13.30 9.70
C ASN A 550 3.91 -14.82 9.69
N ARG A 551 4.35 -15.57 10.69
CA ARG A 551 4.16 -17.03 10.74
C ARG A 551 2.69 -17.47 10.72
N ALA A 552 1.75 -16.62 11.17
CA ALA A 552 0.34 -16.92 11.14
C ALA A 552 -0.17 -17.23 9.72
N SER A 553 0.31 -16.50 8.71
CA SER A 553 -0.07 -16.72 7.30
C SER A 553 0.37 -18.08 6.79
N LEU A 554 1.55 -18.56 7.21
CA LEU A 554 2.03 -19.91 6.87
C LEU A 554 1.24 -20.99 7.58
N GLN A 555 0.86 -20.77 8.83
CA GLN A 555 0.01 -21.69 9.57
C GLN A 555 -1.40 -21.81 8.97
N ILE A 556 -1.96 -20.71 8.47
CA ILE A 556 -3.22 -20.71 7.72
C ILE A 556 -3.08 -21.54 6.44
N SER A 557 -1.97 -21.37 5.69
CA SER A 557 -1.73 -22.04 4.41
C SER A 557 -1.42 -23.53 4.57
N PHE A 558 -0.58 -23.90 5.53
CA PHE A 558 0.07 -25.22 5.60
C PHE A 558 -0.18 -25.97 6.90
N GLY A 559 -0.83 -25.33 7.88
CA GLY A 559 -1.01 -25.88 9.23
C GLY A 559 0.27 -25.85 10.08
N ASP A 560 0.30 -26.60 11.17
CA ASP A 560 1.45 -26.70 12.06
C ASP A 560 2.66 -27.32 11.35
N PRO A 561 3.83 -26.65 11.26
CA PRO A 561 4.99 -27.13 10.52
C PRO A 561 5.61 -28.39 11.11
N TYR A 562 5.47 -28.61 12.42
CA TYR A 562 6.04 -29.79 13.08
C TYR A 562 5.24 -31.07 12.81
N SER A 563 3.94 -30.92 12.50
CA SER A 563 3.07 -32.02 12.07
C SER A 563 3.01 -32.19 10.55
N ASN A 564 3.27 -31.09 9.77
CA ASN A 564 3.10 -31.05 8.31
C ASN A 564 4.38 -30.66 7.55
N ARG A 565 5.56 -31.06 8.04
CA ARG A 565 6.86 -30.71 7.46
C ARG A 565 6.92 -30.90 5.94
N ALA A 566 6.36 -31.97 5.42
CA ALA A 566 6.41 -32.31 4.00
C ALA A 566 5.74 -31.26 3.10
N ILE A 567 4.67 -30.59 3.58
CA ILE A 567 4.00 -29.50 2.82
C ILE A 567 4.91 -28.27 2.76
N TYR A 568 5.55 -27.91 3.87
CA TYR A 568 6.51 -26.81 3.90
C TYR A 568 7.66 -27.03 2.92
N ASP A 569 8.25 -28.24 2.94
CA ASP A 569 9.33 -28.60 2.01
C ASP A 569 8.87 -28.59 0.55
N ALA A 570 7.66 -29.10 0.26
CA ALA A 570 7.13 -29.17 -1.10
C ALA A 570 6.88 -27.79 -1.74
N HIS A 571 6.68 -26.74 -0.93
CA HIS A 571 6.45 -25.38 -1.41
C HIS A 571 7.67 -24.46 -1.25
N SER A 572 8.78 -24.95 -0.69
CA SER A 572 10.02 -24.19 -0.50
C SER A 572 10.90 -24.22 -1.74
N PRO A 573 11.26 -23.08 -2.36
CA PRO A 573 12.21 -23.03 -3.47
C PRO A 573 13.54 -23.74 -3.18
N MET A 574 14.02 -23.69 -1.93
CA MET A 574 15.26 -24.36 -1.50
C MET A 574 15.24 -25.86 -1.71
N THR A 575 14.10 -26.53 -1.59
CA THR A 575 13.97 -27.96 -1.89
C THR A 575 14.39 -28.29 -3.32
N PHE A 576 14.15 -27.38 -4.25
CA PHE A 576 14.39 -27.54 -5.69
C PHE A 576 15.61 -26.79 -6.20
N ILE A 577 16.46 -26.26 -5.32
CA ILE A 577 17.58 -25.39 -5.66
C ILE A 577 18.53 -26.01 -6.71
N ARG A 578 18.73 -27.33 -6.68
CA ARG A 578 19.59 -28.05 -7.63
C ARG A 578 19.15 -27.94 -9.09
N ASN A 579 17.89 -27.59 -9.34
CA ASN A 579 17.35 -27.40 -10.70
C ASN A 579 17.67 -26.02 -11.27
N CYS A 580 18.02 -25.05 -10.42
CA CYS A 580 18.25 -23.68 -10.85
C CYS A 580 19.48 -23.59 -11.76
N ARG A 581 19.36 -22.75 -12.83
CA ARG A 581 20.43 -22.43 -13.78
C ARG A 581 20.49 -20.93 -14.08
N THR A 582 19.56 -20.17 -13.56
CA THR A 582 19.35 -18.76 -13.90
C THR A 582 20.25 -17.86 -13.05
N PRO A 583 21.07 -16.99 -13.64
CA PRO A 583 21.80 -15.95 -12.92
C PRO A 583 20.85 -15.11 -12.08
N THR A 584 21.16 -14.91 -10.79
CA THR A 584 20.22 -14.34 -9.82
C THR A 584 20.84 -13.23 -8.98
N LEU A 585 20.20 -12.06 -8.96
CA LEU A 585 20.45 -10.97 -8.03
C LEU A 585 19.45 -11.04 -6.87
N ILE A 586 19.95 -11.06 -5.63
CA ILE A 586 19.14 -11.07 -4.41
C ILE A 586 19.31 -9.71 -3.71
N LEU A 587 18.20 -9.06 -3.37
CA LEU A 587 18.16 -7.75 -2.72
C LEU A 587 17.38 -7.85 -1.42
N HIS A 588 17.94 -7.45 -0.26
CA HIS A 588 17.32 -7.67 1.03
C HIS A 588 17.62 -6.57 2.04
N GLY A 589 16.63 -6.19 2.87
CA GLY A 589 16.83 -5.31 4.03
C GLY A 589 17.44 -6.09 5.21
N ALA A 590 18.44 -5.51 5.88
CA ALA A 590 19.10 -6.18 7.01
C ALA A 590 18.17 -6.42 8.21
N ASN A 591 17.20 -5.54 8.41
CA ASN A 591 16.26 -5.55 9.54
C ASN A 591 14.85 -6.02 9.11
N ASP A 592 14.76 -6.80 8.05
CA ASP A 592 13.48 -7.36 7.60
C ASP A 592 13.01 -8.41 8.60
N SER A 593 11.90 -8.13 9.28
CA SER A 593 11.25 -9.03 10.23
C SER A 593 10.08 -9.81 9.63
N GLY A 594 9.54 -9.33 8.50
CA GLY A 594 8.50 -10.03 7.75
C GLY A 594 9.05 -11.22 6.98
N VAL A 595 10.12 -10.96 6.20
CA VAL A 595 10.91 -11.98 5.51
C VAL A 595 12.36 -11.81 5.97
N PRO A 596 12.78 -12.49 7.03
CA PRO A 596 14.12 -12.30 7.59
C PRO A 596 15.22 -12.50 6.56
N VAL A 597 16.27 -11.65 6.64
CA VAL A 597 17.40 -11.65 5.70
C VAL A 597 18.09 -13.02 5.54
N GLY A 598 17.91 -13.90 6.53
CA GLY A 598 18.32 -15.31 6.47
C GLY A 598 17.78 -16.04 5.24
N GLN A 599 16.55 -15.74 4.81
CA GLN A 599 15.95 -16.31 3.60
C GLN A 599 16.79 -16.01 2.34
N GLY A 600 17.21 -14.75 2.18
CA GLY A 600 18.11 -14.37 1.09
C GLY A 600 19.47 -15.05 1.19
N HIS A 601 20.03 -15.19 2.40
CA HIS A 601 21.31 -15.91 2.60
C HIS A 601 21.22 -17.40 2.27
N GLU A 602 20.12 -18.07 2.64
CA GLU A 602 19.88 -19.48 2.32
C GLU A 602 19.86 -19.67 0.81
N PHE A 603 19.07 -18.87 0.09
CA PHE A 603 18.96 -18.97 -1.37
C PHE A 603 20.27 -18.65 -2.07
N PHE A 604 20.95 -17.56 -1.67
CA PHE A 604 22.28 -17.18 -2.20
C PHE A 604 23.31 -18.30 -2.03
N THR A 605 23.40 -18.86 -0.82
CA THR A 605 24.34 -19.94 -0.51
C THR A 605 24.04 -21.19 -1.33
N GLY A 606 22.75 -21.54 -1.48
CA GLY A 606 22.31 -22.66 -2.32
C GLY A 606 22.73 -22.49 -3.78
N LEU A 607 22.49 -21.32 -4.38
CA LEU A 607 22.91 -21.00 -5.75
C LEU A 607 24.44 -21.10 -5.93
N LYS A 608 25.20 -20.53 -5.00
CA LYS A 608 26.69 -20.61 -5.04
C LYS A 608 27.18 -22.04 -4.92
N ALA A 609 26.58 -22.87 -4.08
CA ALA A 609 26.95 -24.27 -3.87
C ALA A 609 26.75 -25.13 -5.12
N ILE A 610 25.79 -24.78 -6.00
CA ILE A 610 25.57 -25.49 -7.28
C ILE A 610 26.25 -24.81 -8.48
N GLY A 611 27.06 -23.76 -8.25
CA GLY A 611 27.82 -23.07 -9.28
C GLY A 611 27.05 -22.09 -10.16
N VAL A 612 25.84 -21.67 -9.73
CA VAL A 612 25.05 -20.65 -10.43
C VAL A 612 25.59 -19.26 -10.10
N GLU A 613 25.67 -18.38 -11.10
CA GLU A 613 26.01 -16.97 -10.91
C GLU A 613 24.98 -16.31 -9.99
N ALA A 614 25.44 -15.80 -8.85
CA ALA A 614 24.57 -15.11 -7.90
C ALA A 614 25.31 -13.94 -7.24
N GLU A 615 24.61 -12.83 -7.10
CA GLU A 615 24.99 -11.66 -6.30
C GLU A 615 23.93 -11.44 -5.23
N MET A 616 24.36 -11.05 -4.01
CA MET A 616 23.44 -10.65 -2.93
C MET A 616 23.84 -9.28 -2.38
N VAL A 617 22.87 -8.40 -2.23
CA VAL A 617 23.03 -7.07 -1.62
C VAL A 617 22.13 -6.95 -0.42
N VAL A 618 22.72 -6.66 0.74
CA VAL A 618 22.01 -6.43 1.98
C VAL A 618 22.04 -4.94 2.31
N TYR A 619 20.87 -4.32 2.45
CA TYR A 619 20.74 -2.91 2.76
C TYR A 619 20.70 -2.71 4.28
N PRO A 620 21.73 -2.11 4.90
CA PRO A 620 21.75 -1.87 6.33
C PRO A 620 20.65 -0.89 6.75
N ARG A 621 20.09 -1.06 7.95
CA ARG A 621 19.00 -0.26 8.54
C ARG A 621 17.63 -0.42 7.87
N GLU A 622 17.55 -1.07 6.72
CA GLU A 622 16.30 -1.29 5.99
C GLU A 622 15.55 -2.53 6.49
N GLY A 623 14.23 -2.40 6.57
CA GLY A 623 13.32 -3.52 6.83
C GLY A 623 12.81 -4.15 5.55
N HIS A 624 11.56 -4.67 5.61
CA HIS A 624 10.90 -5.29 4.44
C HIS A 624 10.72 -4.33 3.26
N THR A 625 10.53 -3.05 3.54
CA THR A 625 10.48 -1.98 2.54
C THR A 625 11.77 -1.15 2.61
N ILE A 626 12.43 -0.96 1.47
CA ILE A 626 13.60 -0.09 1.36
C ILE A 626 13.14 1.38 1.35
N ARG A 627 13.61 2.19 2.30
CA ARG A 627 13.10 3.55 2.55
C ARG A 627 14.11 4.65 2.31
N GLU A 628 15.41 4.42 2.59
CA GLU A 628 16.43 5.43 2.36
C GLU A 628 16.58 5.72 0.87
N ARG A 629 16.65 6.99 0.50
CA ARG A 629 16.74 7.42 -0.90
C ARG A 629 17.91 6.77 -1.62
N ALA A 630 19.09 6.79 -1.02
CA ALA A 630 20.29 6.21 -1.63
C ALA A 630 20.14 4.71 -1.88
N HIS A 631 19.49 3.98 -0.97
CA HIS A 631 19.24 2.56 -1.12
C HIS A 631 18.22 2.27 -2.21
N GLN A 632 17.16 3.08 -2.33
CA GLN A 632 16.19 2.95 -3.41
C GLN A 632 16.82 3.18 -4.80
N GLU A 633 17.67 4.21 -4.92
CA GLU A 633 18.39 4.51 -6.16
C GLU A 633 19.41 3.41 -6.50
N ASP A 634 20.17 2.90 -5.53
CA ASP A 634 21.12 1.79 -5.71
C ASP A 634 20.39 0.51 -6.14
N LEU A 635 19.30 0.14 -5.45
CA LEU A 635 18.47 -1.01 -5.78
C LEU A 635 18.02 -0.98 -7.24
N GLN A 636 17.44 0.14 -7.68
CA GLN A 636 16.94 0.28 -9.05
C GLN A 636 18.06 0.27 -10.09
N ASN A 637 19.22 0.87 -9.79
CA ASN A 637 20.38 0.82 -10.65
C ASN A 637 20.91 -0.62 -10.80
N ARG A 638 20.95 -1.41 -9.73
CA ARG A 638 21.34 -2.83 -9.78
C ARG A 638 20.34 -3.66 -10.58
N VAL A 639 19.05 -3.44 -10.40
CA VAL A 639 18.00 -4.09 -11.20
C VAL A 639 18.21 -3.84 -12.69
N LEU A 640 18.43 -2.58 -13.08
CA LEU A 640 18.72 -2.21 -14.48
C LEU A 640 20.00 -2.89 -14.98
N ALA A 641 21.10 -2.77 -14.25
CA ALA A 641 22.39 -3.32 -14.65
C ALA A 641 22.36 -4.85 -14.79
N TRP A 642 21.62 -5.54 -13.88
CA TRP A 642 21.48 -6.99 -13.93
C TRP A 642 20.74 -7.46 -15.16
N PHE A 643 19.59 -6.89 -15.44
CA PHE A 643 18.84 -7.25 -16.64
C PHE A 643 19.55 -6.83 -17.94
N ASP A 644 20.22 -5.66 -17.96
CA ASP A 644 21.00 -5.24 -19.12
C ASP A 644 22.17 -6.19 -19.43
N ARG A 645 22.85 -6.71 -18.41
CA ARG A 645 23.97 -7.67 -18.54
C ARG A 645 23.54 -8.99 -19.18
N HIS A 646 22.35 -9.49 -18.83
CA HIS A 646 21.93 -10.85 -19.19
C HIS A 646 20.90 -10.92 -20.32
N LEU A 647 20.24 -9.80 -20.67
CA LEU A 647 19.15 -9.80 -21.65
C LEU A 647 19.38 -8.90 -22.87
N LYS A 648 20.41 -8.06 -22.87
CA LYS A 648 20.86 -7.24 -24.00
C LYS A 648 22.21 -7.74 -24.51
#